data_79c44b4fa3b351559c51a2088db6d80b
#
_entry.id   79c44b4fa3b351559c51a2088db6d80b
#
_cell.length_a   1.000
_cell.length_b   1.000
_cell.length_c   1.000
_cell.angle_alpha   90.00
_cell.angle_beta   90.00
_cell.angle_gamma   90.00
#
_symmetry.space_group_name_H-M   'P 1'
#
loop_
_entity.id
_entity.type
_entity.pdbx_description
1 polymer ?
#
loop_
_entity_poly.entity_id
_entity_poly.type
_entity_poly.pdbx_seq_one_letter_code
_entity_poly.pdbx_strand_id
1 'polypeptide(L)'
;MKTTLTTLILILTSFLWGQAQTYTLEDKWVDCGNNTQLLDPYYSQGVTFTWTGSSKGGKANGQGVATKYKNGKFESKYEGTYRNGIREGKGTFTHMDGSVKTGNFVNGQLTGKGICKDENGNSYEGDFINYRMHGTGTLRWGNGSTFVGYMVNDAPYTGKFTSYTGEVTYIQKGQPVERITETKSGYSPKIGQQVREYFDEHWNRCDPKQATYYRLITYSAPNKPSGVVKDYYISGELQSEQYPVFIDYDDEGKTFLEGIQTLYHKNGKISEKSYYYNNLPNGPITYYYPDGSVKSEAFFVMGVPNGDMVQYYPDGKYATVAKYENGQLHNNKYLQITEDQMVFLVYNEDFVRNREAWEFQGQPGIVQVNDAESISMQANPERTVSGGIYTGFAPMSDNIISVLTNQRHPGQGIVTLLFGFKDWDNLCAFSIAGDEYSFTYKKNGVVVQNDKWAKSSAIKPDVNKLTVVNNGDKITMYVNDEPLVQTGRIYYDGSLCGISLFNGSSQPIVIDAAQLAVQEVLDPRNIAQEYLPSENRDPDAWKGNGSGFFLNPQGYIATNYHVVEGTTALQANFTRNGKTESYPATVVVTDPQNDLAIIKIDDSSFKGNDALPYGLMTRTKDTGSEVFAMGYPIADVMGTEVKFTDGKISSKSGIGGDVRVYQISVPIQPGNSGGPLFDMGGNVVGITSSGLNRDYFKSENVNYAIKASYLKNLMEACPETIVLEEKVETPVSSMSLTDRIKQYEGFVVLILTK
;
A
#
# COMPACT_ATOMS: atom_id res chain seq x y z
N MET A 1 -1.81 32.96 -12.34
CA MET A 1 -1.63 31.50 -12.61
C MET A 1 -0.17 31.06 -12.65
N LYS A 2 0.70 31.59 -13.50
CA LYS A 2 2.13 31.21 -13.51
C LYS A 2 2.88 31.45 -12.18
N THR A 3 2.52 32.47 -11.42
CA THR A 3 3.15 32.83 -10.14
C THR A 3 2.77 31.84 -9.02
N THR A 4 1.57 31.31 -9.02
CA THR A 4 1.10 30.32 -8.04
C THR A 4 1.74 28.94 -8.26
N LEU A 5 1.94 28.55 -9.51
CA LEU A 5 2.60 27.27 -9.86
C LEU A 5 4.07 27.29 -9.47
N THR A 6 4.77 28.42 -9.70
CA THR A 6 6.19 28.58 -9.32
C THR A 6 6.35 28.59 -7.78
N THR A 7 5.39 29.14 -7.05
CA THR A 7 5.39 29.13 -5.57
C THR A 7 5.11 27.73 -5.04
N LEU A 8 4.25 26.93 -5.72
CA LEU A 8 3.98 25.54 -5.36
C LEU A 8 5.22 24.64 -5.53
N ILE A 9 5.96 24.80 -6.64
CA ILE A 9 7.21 24.09 -6.89
C ILE A 9 8.29 24.51 -5.88
N LEU A 10 8.39 25.78 -5.52
CA LEU A 10 9.31 26.27 -4.48
C LEU A 10 8.94 25.77 -3.08
N ILE A 11 7.66 25.64 -2.75
CA ILE A 11 7.22 25.06 -1.47
C ILE A 11 7.50 23.57 -1.43
N LEU A 12 7.33 22.84 -2.54
CA LEU A 12 7.65 21.41 -2.64
C LEU A 12 9.16 21.12 -2.55
N THR A 13 10.01 22.07 -2.96
CA THR A 13 11.48 21.92 -2.92
C THR A 13 12.12 22.44 -1.63
N SER A 14 11.41 23.20 -0.79
CA SER A 14 11.97 23.75 0.45
C SER A 14 12.10 22.74 1.61
N PHE A 15 11.65 21.50 1.44
CA PHE A 15 11.86 20.40 2.39
C PHE A 15 13.20 19.68 2.16
N LEU A 16 14.25 20.40 1.80
CA LEU A 16 15.61 19.88 1.88
C LEU A 16 16.06 19.91 3.34
N TRP A 17 15.70 18.87 4.08
CA TRP A 17 16.33 18.54 5.34
C TRP A 17 17.82 18.30 5.10
N GLY A 18 18.59 19.30 5.47
CA GLY A 18 20.05 19.27 5.56
C GLY A 18 20.71 18.63 4.33
N GLN A 19 21.48 19.40 3.59
CA GLN A 19 22.38 18.83 2.60
C GLN A 19 23.01 17.56 3.18
N ALA A 20 22.86 16.45 2.47
CA ALA A 20 23.66 15.26 2.72
C ALA A 20 25.11 15.67 2.52
N GLN A 21 25.74 16.11 3.61
CA GLN A 21 27.19 16.15 3.64
C GLN A 21 27.62 14.69 3.48
N THR A 22 28.32 14.41 2.43
CA THR A 22 29.03 13.16 2.18
C THR A 22 30.05 12.99 3.31
N TYR A 23 29.63 12.32 4.38
CA TYR A 23 30.54 11.81 5.39
C TYR A 23 30.86 10.36 5.05
N THR A 24 32.13 10.02 5.05
CA THR A 24 32.58 8.62 5.15
C THR A 24 32.16 8.09 6.51
N LEU A 25 31.07 7.33 6.54
CA LEU A 25 30.47 6.83 7.76
C LEU A 25 30.95 5.39 7.99
N GLU A 26 31.82 5.20 8.95
CA GLU A 26 32.05 3.89 9.54
C GLU A 26 31.05 3.72 10.70
N ASP A 27 30.28 2.65 10.71
CA ASP A 27 29.53 2.20 11.87
C ASP A 27 30.47 2.07 13.04
N LYS A 28 30.36 2.92 14.05
CA LYS A 28 31.25 2.87 15.21
C LYS A 28 30.52 2.63 16.49
N TRP A 29 31.03 1.67 17.25
CA TRP A 29 30.66 1.47 18.64
C TRP A 29 31.29 2.55 19.50
N VAL A 30 30.48 3.40 20.11
CA VAL A 30 30.91 4.51 20.94
C VAL A 30 30.67 4.17 22.41
N ASP A 31 31.70 4.30 23.23
CA ASP A 31 31.59 4.14 24.68
C ASP A 31 30.82 5.35 25.27
N CYS A 32 29.77 5.04 26.03
CA CYS A 32 28.96 6.03 26.73
C CYS A 32 29.14 6.01 28.25
N GLY A 33 30.25 5.42 28.74
CA GLY A 33 30.57 5.23 30.15
C GLY A 33 30.01 3.92 30.72
N ASN A 34 30.52 3.54 31.91
CA ASN A 34 30.12 2.31 32.63
C ASN A 34 30.24 1.03 31.81
N ASN A 35 31.26 0.92 30.94
CA ASN A 35 31.47 -0.18 30.01
C ASN A 35 30.27 -0.49 29.12
N THR A 36 29.54 0.55 28.69
CA THR A 36 28.37 0.44 27.84
C THR A 36 28.62 1.13 26.50
N GLN A 37 28.31 0.45 25.39
CA GLN A 37 28.49 0.95 24.04
C GLN A 37 27.15 1.13 23.32
N LEU A 38 27.10 2.14 22.45
CA LEU A 38 26.04 2.41 21.48
C LEU A 38 26.59 2.38 20.07
N LEU A 39 25.82 1.93 19.12
CA LEU A 39 26.15 2.07 17.69
C LEU A 39 25.77 3.46 17.22
N ASP A 40 26.74 4.21 16.70
CA ASP A 40 26.50 5.48 15.99
C ASP A 40 26.83 5.28 14.50
N PRO A 41 25.81 5.15 13.63
CA PRO A 41 26.01 5.04 12.18
C PRO A 41 26.52 6.35 11.55
N TYR A 42 26.53 7.45 12.32
CA TYR A 42 26.97 8.77 11.88
C TYR A 42 28.14 9.29 12.74
N TYR A 43 29.04 8.40 13.11
CA TYR A 43 30.16 8.77 13.94
C TYR A 43 31.11 9.74 13.21
N SER A 44 31.49 10.79 13.91
CA SER A 44 32.58 11.67 13.50
C SER A 44 33.47 11.97 14.71
N GLN A 45 34.72 12.38 14.47
CA GLN A 45 35.65 12.71 15.54
C GLN A 45 35.05 13.79 16.48
N GLY A 46 35.23 13.60 17.80
CA GLY A 46 34.69 14.49 18.84
C GLY A 46 33.27 14.18 19.29
N VAL A 47 32.68 13.08 18.80
CA VAL A 47 31.37 12.59 19.28
C VAL A 47 31.54 11.80 20.57
N THR A 48 30.67 12.09 21.55
CA THR A 48 30.52 11.35 22.80
C THR A 48 29.05 11.13 23.11
N PHE A 49 28.75 10.06 23.86
CA PHE A 49 27.40 9.75 24.31
C PHE A 49 27.32 9.62 25.83
N THR A 50 26.12 9.88 26.36
CA THR A 50 25.70 9.41 27.69
C THR A 50 24.52 8.45 27.53
N TRP A 51 24.42 7.48 28.43
CA TRP A 51 23.31 6.51 28.47
C TRP A 51 22.79 6.37 29.89
N THR A 52 21.46 6.42 30.08
CA THR A 52 20.81 6.32 31.40
C THR A 52 20.16 4.99 31.69
N GLY A 53 20.01 4.13 30.68
CA GLY A 53 19.36 2.82 30.81
C GLY A 53 20.30 1.71 31.23
N SER A 54 19.79 0.47 31.23
CA SER A 54 20.58 -0.73 31.56
C SER A 54 21.51 -1.13 30.41
N SER A 55 22.47 -1.99 30.70
CA SER A 55 23.36 -2.60 29.72
C SER A 55 23.33 -4.13 29.83
N LYS A 56 23.56 -4.81 28.70
CA LYS A 56 23.71 -6.26 28.62
C LYS A 56 24.84 -6.61 27.65
N GLY A 57 25.81 -7.39 28.11
CA GLY A 57 26.98 -7.76 27.32
C GLY A 57 27.82 -6.56 26.85
N GLY A 58 27.92 -5.49 27.66
CA GLY A 58 28.65 -4.29 27.33
C GLY A 58 27.96 -3.36 26.32
N LYS A 59 26.69 -3.59 26.02
CA LYS A 59 25.89 -2.80 25.07
C LYS A 59 24.63 -2.27 25.73
N ALA A 60 24.18 -1.05 25.35
CA ALA A 60 22.93 -0.48 25.83
C ALA A 60 21.76 -1.41 25.53
N ASN A 61 20.89 -1.64 26.52
CA ASN A 61 19.79 -2.59 26.41
C ASN A 61 18.64 -2.19 27.34
N GLY A 62 17.41 -2.20 26.82
CA GLY A 62 16.23 -1.75 27.55
C GLY A 62 15.89 -0.27 27.30
N GLN A 63 14.99 0.27 28.13
CA GLN A 63 14.55 1.67 28.07
C GLN A 63 15.63 2.60 28.65
N GLY A 64 15.80 3.76 28.03
CA GLY A 64 16.74 4.78 28.52
C GLY A 64 16.81 6.00 27.62
N VAL A 65 17.70 6.90 27.97
CA VAL A 65 17.99 8.11 27.21
C VAL A 65 19.45 8.10 26.79
N ALA A 66 19.67 8.15 25.47
CA ALA A 66 20.98 8.34 24.87
C ALA A 66 21.11 9.79 24.43
N THR A 67 22.09 10.51 24.94
CA THR A 67 22.35 11.90 24.54
C THR A 67 23.69 11.97 23.83
N LYS A 68 23.67 12.51 22.64
CA LYS A 68 24.83 12.70 21.76
C LYS A 68 25.36 14.13 21.92
N TYR A 69 26.67 14.24 22.07
CA TYR A 69 27.38 15.51 22.09
C TYR A 69 28.46 15.49 21.02
N LYS A 70 28.68 16.62 20.36
CA LYS A 70 29.80 16.86 19.44
C LYS A 70 30.66 17.99 19.96
N ASN A 71 31.95 17.68 20.19
CA ASN A 71 32.90 18.65 20.81
C ASN A 71 32.35 19.29 22.12
N GLY A 72 31.68 18.47 22.93
CA GLY A 72 31.07 18.87 24.22
C GLY A 72 29.75 19.65 24.12
N LYS A 73 29.24 19.92 22.90
CA LYS A 73 27.94 20.58 22.70
C LYS A 73 26.87 19.54 22.39
N PHE A 74 25.67 19.76 22.95
CA PHE A 74 24.49 18.93 22.65
C PHE A 74 24.24 18.89 21.15
N GLU A 75 24.07 17.69 20.57
CA GLU A 75 23.74 17.46 19.18
C GLU A 75 22.35 16.82 19.01
N SER A 76 22.09 15.75 19.75
CA SER A 76 20.79 15.07 19.71
C SER A 76 20.54 14.20 20.94
N LYS A 77 19.27 13.82 21.11
CA LYS A 77 18.83 12.91 22.18
C LYS A 77 17.88 11.87 21.61
N TYR A 78 18.05 10.62 21.99
CA TYR A 78 17.08 9.56 21.77
C TYR A 78 16.56 9.03 23.10
N GLU A 79 15.26 8.95 23.22
CA GLU A 79 14.53 8.51 24.40
C GLU A 79 13.65 7.32 24.00
N GLY A 80 14.02 6.10 24.40
CA GLY A 80 13.36 4.88 23.94
C GLY A 80 14.13 3.60 24.25
N THR A 81 13.78 2.54 23.54
CA THR A 81 14.39 1.21 23.74
C THR A 81 15.67 1.06 22.92
N TYR A 82 16.68 0.45 23.52
CA TYR A 82 17.85 -0.10 22.83
C TYR A 82 17.88 -1.61 22.98
N ARG A 83 18.29 -2.30 21.91
CA ARG A 83 18.59 -3.72 21.92
C ARG A 83 19.99 -3.95 21.37
N ASN A 84 20.86 -4.54 22.18
CA ASN A 84 22.26 -4.79 21.81
C ASN A 84 23.01 -3.54 21.29
N GLY A 85 22.73 -2.35 21.88
CA GLY A 85 23.37 -1.10 21.51
C GLY A 85 22.75 -0.37 20.31
N ILE A 86 21.65 -0.88 19.75
CA ILE A 86 20.95 -0.33 18.58
C ILE A 86 19.55 0.13 19.02
N ARG A 87 19.06 1.27 18.49
CA ARG A 87 17.70 1.76 18.74
C ARG A 87 16.69 0.77 18.19
N GLU A 88 15.71 0.38 19.00
CA GLU A 88 14.73 -0.63 18.66
C GLU A 88 13.39 -0.32 19.34
N GLY A 89 12.24 -0.57 18.65
CA GLY A 89 10.91 -0.32 19.19
C GLY A 89 10.55 1.16 19.31
N LYS A 90 9.56 1.46 20.13
CA LYS A 90 9.05 2.85 20.28
C LYS A 90 10.10 3.77 20.90
N GLY A 91 10.24 4.99 20.33
CA GLY A 91 11.15 6.00 20.83
C GLY A 91 10.94 7.37 20.21
N THR A 92 11.62 8.36 20.81
CA THR A 92 11.60 9.76 20.37
C THR A 92 13.04 10.24 20.18
N PHE A 93 13.32 10.75 19.00
CA PHE A 93 14.59 11.36 18.63
C PHE A 93 14.41 12.89 18.57
N THR A 94 15.22 13.64 19.30
CA THR A 94 15.22 15.09 19.32
C THR A 94 16.59 15.59 18.87
N HIS A 95 16.63 16.47 17.88
CA HIS A 95 17.84 17.10 17.37
C HIS A 95 18.07 18.49 17.97
N MET A 96 19.28 19.02 17.87
CA MET A 96 19.68 20.31 18.46
C MET A 96 18.91 21.52 17.93
N ASP A 97 18.34 21.45 16.73
CA ASP A 97 17.47 22.46 16.13
C ASP A 97 16.04 22.45 16.70
N GLY A 98 15.74 21.53 17.62
CA GLY A 98 14.42 21.36 18.20
C GLY A 98 13.50 20.45 17.41
N SER A 99 13.95 19.92 16.26
CA SER A 99 13.16 18.94 15.50
C SER A 99 13.00 17.63 16.27
N VAL A 100 11.84 17.01 16.14
CA VAL A 100 11.46 15.79 16.87
C VAL A 100 10.90 14.75 15.91
N LYS A 101 11.36 13.50 16.07
CA LYS A 101 10.80 12.34 15.38
C LYS A 101 10.41 11.28 16.40
N THR A 102 9.15 10.85 16.37
CA THR A 102 8.61 9.83 17.28
C THR A 102 7.98 8.71 16.48
N GLY A 103 8.24 7.46 16.85
CA GLY A 103 7.66 6.29 16.19
C GLY A 103 8.36 5.00 16.56
N ASN A 104 8.27 4.02 15.68
CA ASN A 104 8.92 2.72 15.85
C ASN A 104 10.29 2.72 15.16
N PHE A 105 11.32 2.28 15.88
CA PHE A 105 12.70 2.17 15.39
C PHE A 105 13.02 0.70 15.16
N VAL A 106 13.55 0.39 13.99
CA VAL A 106 14.01 -0.93 13.59
C VAL A 106 15.45 -0.81 13.10
N ASN A 107 16.36 -1.58 13.67
CA ASN A 107 17.78 -1.53 13.36
C ASN A 107 18.37 -0.10 13.38
N GLY A 108 17.95 0.71 14.35
CA GLY A 108 18.41 2.07 14.52
C GLY A 108 17.67 3.13 13.71
N GLN A 109 16.78 2.76 12.81
CA GLN A 109 16.10 3.66 11.87
C GLN A 109 14.59 3.77 12.16
N LEU A 110 14.03 4.97 12.05
CA LEU A 110 12.58 5.18 12.16
C LEU A 110 11.89 4.55 10.96
N THR A 111 11.04 3.56 11.20
CA THR A 111 10.32 2.78 10.18
C THR A 111 8.89 2.47 10.65
N GLY A 112 7.93 2.48 9.73
CA GLY A 112 6.50 2.33 10.05
C GLY A 112 5.86 3.63 10.49
N LYS A 113 4.75 3.57 11.23
CA LYS A 113 4.01 4.76 11.66
C LYS A 113 4.81 5.62 12.62
N GLY A 114 4.81 6.94 12.37
CA GLY A 114 5.51 7.92 13.20
C GLY A 114 5.03 9.35 12.97
N ILE A 115 5.58 10.23 13.78
CA ILE A 115 5.33 11.68 13.70
C ILE A 115 6.67 12.38 13.64
N CYS A 116 6.82 13.37 12.77
CA CYS A 116 7.92 14.33 12.86
C CYS A 116 7.40 15.77 12.95
N LYS A 117 8.17 16.61 13.63
CA LYS A 117 7.95 18.07 13.70
C LYS A 117 9.28 18.78 13.54
N ASP A 118 9.29 19.89 12.79
CA ASP A 118 10.49 20.72 12.63
C ASP A 118 10.38 22.04 13.43
N GLU A 119 11.47 22.81 13.43
CA GLU A 119 11.56 24.10 14.07
C GLU A 119 10.63 25.17 13.46
N ASN A 120 10.19 24.99 12.21
CA ASN A 120 9.33 25.93 11.46
C ASN A 120 7.84 25.66 11.67
N GLY A 121 7.49 24.70 12.55
CA GLY A 121 6.11 24.31 12.82
C GLY A 121 5.50 23.38 11.77
N ASN A 122 6.31 22.88 10.83
CA ASN A 122 5.86 21.83 9.94
C ASN A 122 5.77 20.51 10.71
N SER A 123 4.78 19.69 10.37
CA SER A 123 4.62 18.36 10.96
C SER A 123 4.15 17.35 9.93
N TYR A 124 4.61 16.13 10.07
CA TYR A 124 4.12 15.00 9.32
C TYR A 124 3.71 13.88 10.27
N GLU A 125 2.58 13.29 10.00
CA GLU A 125 2.08 12.09 10.68
C GLU A 125 1.76 11.03 9.62
N GLY A 126 2.45 9.90 9.66
CA GLY A 126 2.30 8.88 8.62
C GLY A 126 3.39 7.83 8.65
N ASP A 127 3.61 7.21 7.49
CA ASP A 127 4.59 6.15 7.32
C ASP A 127 5.99 6.69 7.09
N PHE A 128 6.98 5.98 7.65
CA PHE A 128 8.41 6.23 7.50
C PHE A 128 9.13 4.97 7.02
N ILE A 129 10.11 5.16 6.16
CA ILE A 129 11.12 4.16 5.81
C ILE A 129 12.48 4.83 5.97
N ASN A 130 13.35 4.26 6.81
CA ASN A 130 14.72 4.73 7.01
C ASN A 130 14.80 6.25 7.29
N TYR A 131 14.01 6.72 8.28
CA TYR A 131 13.86 8.12 8.66
C TYR A 131 13.16 9.04 7.65
N ARG A 132 12.87 8.61 6.44
CA ARG A 132 12.20 9.41 5.42
C ARG A 132 10.70 9.21 5.46
N MET A 133 9.94 10.28 5.24
CA MET A 133 8.50 10.19 4.99
C MET A 133 8.28 9.39 3.70
N HIS A 134 7.69 8.21 3.82
CA HIS A 134 7.46 7.30 2.72
C HIS A 134 6.25 6.43 3.01
N GLY A 135 5.24 6.47 2.17
CA GLY A 135 3.95 5.86 2.41
C GLY A 135 2.87 6.89 2.71
N THR A 136 1.76 6.46 3.28
CA THR A 136 0.62 7.34 3.51
C THR A 136 0.81 8.23 4.73
N GLY A 137 0.36 9.48 4.61
CA GLY A 137 0.41 10.40 5.74
C GLY A 137 -0.18 11.78 5.46
N THR A 138 -0.14 12.58 6.48
CA THR A 138 -0.56 13.99 6.45
C THR A 138 0.62 14.88 6.76
N LEU A 139 0.99 15.72 5.82
CA LEU A 139 1.99 16.76 5.99
C LEU A 139 1.28 18.10 6.20
N ARG A 140 1.65 18.82 7.23
CA ARG A 140 1.13 20.15 7.58
C ARG A 140 2.29 21.13 7.61
N TRP A 141 2.17 22.21 6.89
CA TRP A 141 3.15 23.31 6.93
C TRP A 141 2.79 24.33 7.99
N GLY A 142 3.77 24.98 8.55
CA GLY A 142 3.60 26.05 9.55
C GLY A 142 2.74 27.23 9.08
N ASN A 143 2.59 27.41 7.74
CA ASN A 143 1.69 28.40 7.16
C ASN A 143 0.21 27.96 7.11
N GLY A 144 -0.13 26.75 7.57
CA GLY A 144 -1.49 26.20 7.55
C GLY A 144 -1.86 25.40 6.30
N SER A 145 -0.99 25.32 5.29
CA SER A 145 -1.21 24.42 4.14
C SER A 145 -1.11 22.96 4.57
N THR A 146 -1.78 22.06 3.87
CA THR A 146 -1.77 20.62 4.16
C THR A 146 -1.62 19.80 2.92
N PHE A 147 -0.96 18.64 3.03
CA PHE A 147 -0.98 17.59 2.04
C PHE A 147 -1.42 16.29 2.71
N VAL A 148 -2.38 15.62 2.11
CA VAL A 148 -2.85 14.29 2.54
C VAL A 148 -2.68 13.34 1.36
N GLY A 149 -1.89 12.29 1.54
CA GLY A 149 -1.60 11.37 0.46
C GLY A 149 -0.39 10.50 0.68
N TYR A 150 0.16 10.01 -0.41
CA TYR A 150 1.34 9.17 -0.44
C TYR A 150 2.61 10.01 -0.63
N MET A 151 3.58 9.77 0.24
CA MET A 151 4.91 10.39 0.22
C MET A 151 5.93 9.43 -0.38
N VAL A 152 6.89 9.94 -1.12
CA VAL A 152 8.06 9.18 -1.58
C VAL A 152 9.32 9.97 -1.23
N ASN A 153 10.15 9.41 -0.38
CA ASN A 153 11.44 9.98 0.03
C ASN A 153 11.35 11.47 0.43
N ASP A 154 10.46 11.77 1.37
CA ASP A 154 10.18 13.09 1.92
C ASP A 154 9.39 14.06 1.00
N ALA A 155 9.00 13.64 -0.19
CA ALA A 155 8.25 14.45 -1.13
C ALA A 155 6.79 13.97 -1.30
N PRO A 156 5.80 14.87 -1.41
CA PRO A 156 4.45 14.54 -1.86
C PRO A 156 4.50 13.87 -3.24
N TYR A 157 4.00 12.65 -3.34
CA TYR A 157 4.02 11.90 -4.60
C TYR A 157 2.65 11.82 -5.24
N THR A 158 1.63 11.47 -4.45
CA THR A 158 0.26 11.40 -4.94
C THR A 158 -0.72 11.70 -3.81
N GLY A 159 -1.62 12.66 -4.02
CA GLY A 159 -2.59 13.04 -2.99
C GLY A 159 -3.17 14.44 -3.19
N LYS A 160 -3.76 14.96 -2.13
CA LYS A 160 -4.44 16.23 -2.10
C LYS A 160 -3.60 17.26 -1.33
N PHE A 161 -3.23 18.34 -2.02
CA PHE A 161 -2.68 19.53 -1.41
C PHE A 161 -3.81 20.56 -1.19
N THR A 162 -3.86 21.17 -0.02
CA THR A 162 -4.76 22.30 0.29
C THR A 162 -3.90 23.46 0.78
N SER A 163 -3.95 24.56 0.07
CA SER A 163 -3.23 25.79 0.45
C SER A 163 -3.84 26.40 1.72
N TYR A 164 -3.09 27.29 2.37
CA TYR A 164 -3.58 28.06 3.53
C TYR A 164 -4.80 28.96 3.18
N THR A 165 -5.05 29.24 1.90
CA THR A 165 -6.23 29.95 1.42
C THR A 165 -7.43 29.04 1.17
N GLY A 166 -7.26 27.70 1.33
CA GLY A 166 -8.28 26.71 1.06
C GLY A 166 -8.34 26.22 -0.39
N GLU A 167 -7.44 26.70 -1.26
CA GLU A 167 -7.35 26.23 -2.65
C GLU A 167 -6.82 24.78 -2.67
N VAL A 168 -7.47 23.94 -3.47
CA VAL A 168 -7.16 22.50 -3.56
C VAL A 168 -6.45 22.21 -4.88
N THR A 169 -5.30 21.54 -4.78
CA THR A 169 -4.54 21.01 -5.92
C THR A 169 -4.30 19.52 -5.69
N TYR A 170 -4.51 18.70 -6.72
CA TYR A 170 -4.15 17.29 -6.66
C TYR A 170 -2.73 17.09 -7.20
N ILE A 171 -1.97 16.26 -6.52
CA ILE A 171 -0.62 15.85 -6.93
C ILE A 171 -0.70 14.41 -7.43
N GLN A 172 -0.11 14.14 -8.58
CA GLN A 172 0.03 12.80 -9.13
C GLN A 172 1.46 12.60 -9.64
N LYS A 173 2.13 11.54 -9.18
CA LYS A 173 3.55 11.27 -9.49
C LYS A 173 4.46 12.49 -9.24
N GLY A 174 4.22 13.20 -8.14
CA GLY A 174 5.00 14.38 -7.75
C GLY A 174 4.68 15.67 -8.54
N GLN A 175 3.72 15.64 -9.47
CA GLN A 175 3.34 16.79 -10.28
C GLN A 175 1.92 17.25 -9.96
N PRO A 176 1.65 18.58 -9.93
CA PRO A 176 0.30 19.10 -9.83
C PRO A 176 -0.54 18.67 -11.04
N VAL A 177 -1.75 18.20 -10.78
CA VAL A 177 -2.73 17.93 -11.84
C VAL A 177 -3.50 19.24 -12.09
N GLU A 178 -3.30 19.84 -13.26
CA GLU A 178 -4.07 21.00 -13.66
C GLU A 178 -5.53 20.58 -13.92
N ARG A 179 -6.47 21.12 -13.15
CA ARG A 179 -7.88 21.07 -13.52
C ARG A 179 -8.11 22.03 -14.66
N ILE A 180 -8.35 21.51 -15.84
CA ILE A 180 -8.76 22.34 -16.99
C ILE A 180 -10.17 22.83 -16.70
N THR A 181 -10.32 24.11 -16.49
CA THR A 181 -11.62 24.76 -16.26
C THR A 181 -12.31 25.24 -17.57
N GLU A 182 -11.62 25.14 -18.69
CA GLU A 182 -12.10 25.53 -20.00
C GLU A 182 -11.86 24.39 -21.01
N THR A 183 -12.92 23.92 -21.63
CA THR A 183 -12.86 22.91 -22.69
C THR A 183 -12.40 23.55 -24.02
N LYS A 184 -11.40 22.96 -24.64
CA LYS A 184 -10.91 23.36 -25.97
C LYS A 184 -11.84 22.91 -27.10
N SER A 185 -12.57 21.79 -26.86
CA SER A 185 -13.44 21.16 -27.88
C SER A 185 -14.71 21.92 -28.20
N GLY A 186 -15.11 22.91 -27.40
CA GLY A 186 -16.40 23.55 -27.49
C GLY A 186 -17.60 22.66 -27.18
N TYR A 187 -17.35 21.42 -26.67
CA TYR A 187 -18.41 20.52 -26.24
C TYR A 187 -19.11 21.04 -24.98
N SER A 188 -20.44 21.15 -25.06
CA SER A 188 -21.28 21.63 -23.96
C SER A 188 -22.51 20.73 -23.81
N PRO A 189 -22.50 19.78 -22.88
CA PRO A 189 -23.65 18.91 -22.68
C PRO A 189 -24.83 19.65 -22.06
N LYS A 190 -26.04 19.15 -22.28
CA LYS A 190 -27.25 19.67 -21.65
C LYS A 190 -27.25 19.29 -20.16
N ILE A 191 -27.19 20.30 -19.31
CA ILE A 191 -27.21 20.09 -17.85
C ILE A 191 -28.60 19.63 -17.41
N GLY A 192 -28.64 18.68 -16.49
CA GLY A 192 -29.85 18.09 -15.89
C GLY A 192 -30.59 17.10 -16.79
N GLN A 193 -30.07 16.80 -17.98
CA GLN A 193 -30.66 15.80 -18.88
C GLN A 193 -29.64 14.66 -19.13
N GLN A 194 -30.14 13.44 -19.28
CA GLN A 194 -29.28 12.35 -19.72
C GLN A 194 -28.92 12.56 -21.20
N VAL A 195 -27.63 12.54 -21.48
CA VAL A 195 -27.07 12.61 -22.83
C VAL A 195 -26.41 11.29 -23.19
N ARG A 196 -26.35 11.03 -24.51
CA ARG A 196 -25.57 9.91 -25.05
C ARG A 196 -24.37 10.48 -25.76
N GLU A 197 -23.19 10.07 -25.35
CA GLU A 197 -21.92 10.49 -25.94
C GLU A 197 -21.30 9.29 -26.64
N TYR A 198 -20.51 9.51 -27.69
CA TYR A 198 -19.94 8.47 -28.52
C TYR A 198 -18.42 8.57 -28.54
N PHE A 199 -17.74 7.44 -28.49
CA PHE A 199 -16.28 7.33 -28.39
C PHE A 199 -15.74 6.29 -29.36
N ASP A 200 -14.57 6.58 -29.95
CA ASP A 200 -13.80 5.63 -30.74
C ASP A 200 -13.10 4.57 -29.86
N GLU A 201 -12.27 3.72 -30.46
CA GLU A 201 -11.53 2.69 -29.78
C GLU A 201 -10.48 3.22 -28.78
N HIS A 202 -10.07 4.49 -28.91
CA HIS A 202 -9.12 5.19 -28.05
C HIS A 202 -9.79 6.13 -27.02
N TRP A 203 -11.10 6.04 -26.87
CA TRP A 203 -11.91 6.90 -25.99
C TRP A 203 -11.91 8.40 -26.38
N ASN A 204 -11.62 8.72 -27.65
CA ASN A 204 -11.84 10.07 -28.16
C ASN A 204 -13.31 10.25 -28.58
N ARG A 205 -13.90 11.41 -28.31
CA ARG A 205 -15.26 11.72 -28.78
C ARG A 205 -15.30 11.72 -30.30
N CYS A 206 -16.31 11.06 -30.87
CA CYS A 206 -16.44 10.89 -32.32
C CYS A 206 -17.89 10.93 -32.78
N ASP A 207 -18.08 10.90 -34.14
CA ASP A 207 -19.39 10.70 -34.72
C ASP A 207 -19.94 9.30 -34.40
N PRO A 208 -21.26 9.14 -34.18
CA PRO A 208 -21.88 7.84 -33.90
C PRO A 208 -21.53 6.71 -34.89
N LYS A 209 -21.21 7.06 -36.14
CA LYS A 209 -20.84 6.06 -37.17
C LYS A 209 -19.42 5.51 -37.01
N GLN A 210 -18.58 6.22 -36.26
CA GLN A 210 -17.20 5.84 -36.00
C GLN A 210 -17.01 5.26 -34.58
N ALA A 211 -18.09 5.21 -33.79
CA ALA A 211 -18.03 4.87 -32.40
C ALA A 211 -17.81 3.36 -32.17
N THR A 212 -16.95 3.07 -31.23
CA THR A 212 -16.76 1.74 -30.63
C THR A 212 -17.58 1.63 -29.34
N TYR A 213 -17.72 2.74 -28.61
CA TYR A 213 -18.45 2.83 -27.35
C TYR A 213 -19.44 3.98 -27.35
N TYR A 214 -20.45 3.88 -26.47
CA TYR A 214 -21.27 5.05 -26.11
C TYR A 214 -21.48 5.11 -24.61
N ARG A 215 -21.60 6.33 -24.11
CA ARG A 215 -21.81 6.65 -22.68
C ARG A 215 -23.21 7.19 -22.47
N LEU A 216 -23.89 6.74 -21.40
CA LEU A 216 -25.09 7.38 -20.88
C LEU A 216 -24.73 8.13 -19.61
N ILE A 217 -24.92 9.46 -19.62
CA ILE A 217 -24.50 10.34 -18.55
C ILE A 217 -25.46 11.51 -18.38
N THR A 218 -25.60 11.96 -17.13
CA THR A 218 -26.25 13.21 -16.76
C THR A 218 -25.23 14.12 -16.10
N TYR A 219 -25.17 15.38 -16.51
CA TYR A 219 -24.29 16.37 -15.89
C TYR A 219 -25.10 17.31 -14.99
N SER A 220 -24.64 17.52 -13.74
CA SER A 220 -25.21 18.49 -12.79
C SER A 220 -24.64 19.91 -12.99
N ALA A 221 -23.45 20.01 -13.54
CA ALA A 221 -22.75 21.25 -13.95
C ALA A 221 -21.70 20.90 -15.01
N PRO A 222 -21.05 21.86 -15.68
CA PRO A 222 -19.98 21.58 -16.63
C PRO A 222 -18.89 20.68 -16.00
N ASN A 223 -18.47 19.62 -16.71
CA ASN A 223 -17.50 18.62 -16.29
C ASN A 223 -17.90 17.81 -15.02
N LYS A 224 -19.10 18.04 -14.46
CA LYS A 224 -19.54 17.42 -13.24
C LYS A 224 -20.69 16.43 -13.49
N PRO A 225 -20.41 15.13 -13.57
CA PRO A 225 -21.45 14.12 -13.73
C PRO A 225 -22.32 14.01 -12.48
N SER A 226 -23.50 13.44 -12.66
CA SER A 226 -24.47 13.15 -11.59
C SER A 226 -24.85 11.67 -11.61
N GLY A 227 -24.57 10.99 -10.51
CA GLY A 227 -24.86 9.57 -10.36
C GLY A 227 -23.88 8.66 -11.12
N VAL A 228 -24.33 7.42 -11.36
CA VAL A 228 -23.55 6.40 -12.08
C VAL A 228 -23.44 6.77 -13.54
N VAL A 229 -22.23 6.72 -14.06
CA VAL A 229 -21.94 6.79 -15.49
C VAL A 229 -21.81 5.38 -16.02
N LYS A 230 -22.54 5.09 -17.10
CA LYS A 230 -22.54 3.78 -17.74
C LYS A 230 -22.04 3.89 -19.17
N ASP A 231 -21.02 3.11 -19.45
CA ASP A 231 -20.47 2.97 -20.79
C ASP A 231 -20.92 1.63 -21.40
N TYR A 232 -21.15 1.65 -22.68
CA TYR A 232 -21.64 0.50 -23.43
C TYR A 232 -20.77 0.28 -24.68
N TYR A 233 -20.57 -0.95 -25.06
CA TYR A 233 -20.14 -1.28 -26.41
C TYR A 233 -21.19 -0.75 -27.41
N ILE A 234 -20.76 -0.38 -28.62
CA ILE A 234 -21.70 0.14 -29.64
C ILE A 234 -22.77 -0.91 -30.00
N SER A 235 -22.51 -2.20 -29.77
CA SER A 235 -23.45 -3.30 -29.91
C SER A 235 -24.54 -3.36 -28.84
N GLY A 236 -24.38 -2.61 -27.75
CA GLY A 236 -25.38 -2.45 -26.69
C GLY A 236 -25.08 -3.12 -25.36
N GLU A 237 -24.05 -3.95 -25.28
CA GLU A 237 -23.66 -4.60 -24.03
C GLU A 237 -23.00 -3.59 -23.09
N LEU A 238 -23.27 -3.68 -21.80
CA LEU A 238 -22.63 -2.86 -20.77
C LEU A 238 -21.12 -3.10 -20.75
N GLN A 239 -20.32 -2.03 -20.79
CA GLN A 239 -18.86 -2.07 -20.74
C GLN A 239 -18.33 -1.62 -19.38
N SER A 240 -18.93 -0.55 -18.80
CA SER A 240 -18.52 -0.08 -17.48
C SER A 240 -19.64 0.57 -16.69
N GLU A 241 -19.50 0.50 -15.37
CA GLU A 241 -20.20 1.33 -14.40
C GLU A 241 -19.19 2.01 -13.51
N GLN A 242 -19.25 3.32 -13.39
CA GLN A 242 -18.28 4.10 -12.65
C GLN A 242 -18.89 5.38 -12.05
N TYR A 243 -18.19 5.95 -11.06
CA TYR A 243 -18.61 7.14 -10.33
C TYR A 243 -17.57 8.26 -10.51
N PRO A 244 -17.47 8.88 -11.68
CA PRO A 244 -16.59 10.02 -11.87
C PRO A 244 -17.14 11.25 -11.15
N VAL A 245 -16.27 11.98 -10.48
CA VAL A 245 -16.60 13.29 -9.86
C VAL A 245 -16.23 14.45 -10.76
N PHE A 246 -15.44 14.20 -11.78
CA PHE A 246 -15.06 15.13 -12.82
C PHE A 246 -14.76 14.35 -14.11
N ILE A 247 -15.25 14.85 -15.25
CA ILE A 247 -14.93 14.33 -16.58
C ILE A 247 -14.30 15.45 -17.39
N ASP A 248 -13.10 15.22 -17.89
CA ASP A 248 -12.49 16.10 -18.87
C ASP A 248 -13.11 15.81 -20.23
N TYR A 249 -13.68 16.84 -20.88
CA TYR A 249 -14.35 16.65 -22.17
C TYR A 249 -13.38 16.42 -23.33
N ASP A 250 -12.12 16.77 -23.17
CA ASP A 250 -11.09 16.70 -24.19
C ASP A 250 -10.11 15.54 -23.99
N ASP A 251 -10.08 14.97 -22.78
CA ASP A 251 -9.13 13.94 -22.42
C ASP A 251 -9.70 13.02 -21.33
N GLU A 252 -10.27 11.89 -21.72
CA GLU A 252 -10.84 10.90 -20.78
C GLU A 252 -9.81 10.39 -19.75
N GLY A 253 -8.52 10.39 -20.07
CA GLY A 253 -7.46 10.04 -19.15
C GLY A 253 -7.32 10.99 -17.95
N LYS A 254 -7.97 12.17 -18.01
CA LYS A 254 -8.05 13.14 -16.91
C LYS A 254 -9.38 13.09 -16.16
N THR A 255 -10.21 12.09 -16.42
CA THR A 255 -11.41 11.81 -15.64
C THR A 255 -11.03 11.40 -14.22
N PHE A 256 -11.72 11.99 -13.22
CA PHE A 256 -11.49 11.68 -11.81
C PHE A 256 -12.54 10.72 -11.29
N LEU A 257 -12.10 9.56 -10.81
CA LEU A 257 -12.95 8.51 -10.27
C LEU A 257 -12.97 8.53 -8.73
N GLU A 258 -14.13 8.21 -8.19
CA GLU A 258 -14.37 7.96 -6.78
C GLU A 258 -15.26 6.73 -6.61
N GLY A 259 -15.01 5.93 -5.57
CA GLY A 259 -15.84 4.76 -5.28
C GLY A 259 -15.54 3.57 -6.19
N ILE A 260 -16.56 2.78 -6.44
CA ILE A 260 -16.44 1.53 -7.20
C ILE A 260 -16.45 1.81 -8.69
N GLN A 261 -15.52 1.19 -9.41
CA GLN A 261 -15.59 1.00 -10.86
C GLN A 261 -15.79 -0.50 -11.14
N THR A 262 -16.72 -0.82 -12.02
CA THR A 262 -16.93 -2.18 -12.51
C THR A 262 -16.85 -2.19 -14.02
N LEU A 263 -15.96 -2.99 -14.57
CA LEU A 263 -15.84 -3.23 -16.01
C LEU A 263 -16.40 -4.59 -16.35
N TYR A 264 -16.91 -4.74 -17.57
CA TYR A 264 -17.56 -5.95 -18.03
C TYR A 264 -16.94 -6.46 -19.33
N HIS A 265 -16.82 -7.77 -19.46
CA HIS A 265 -16.59 -8.44 -20.72
C HIS A 265 -17.83 -8.32 -21.64
N LYS A 266 -17.65 -8.44 -22.95
CA LYS A 266 -18.79 -8.43 -23.92
C LYS A 266 -19.86 -9.48 -23.63
N ASN A 267 -19.52 -10.56 -22.92
CA ASN A 267 -20.51 -11.59 -22.51
C ASN A 267 -21.33 -11.20 -21.28
N GLY A 268 -21.18 -9.97 -20.77
CA GLY A 268 -21.89 -9.43 -19.61
C GLY A 268 -21.33 -9.83 -18.26
N LYS A 269 -20.29 -10.68 -18.18
CA LYS A 269 -19.61 -10.99 -16.92
C LYS A 269 -18.63 -9.89 -16.55
N ILE A 270 -18.42 -9.71 -15.24
CA ILE A 270 -17.44 -8.73 -14.72
C ILE A 270 -16.05 -9.10 -15.24
N SER A 271 -15.29 -8.11 -15.71
CA SER A 271 -13.89 -8.24 -16.10
C SER A 271 -12.94 -7.60 -15.08
N GLU A 272 -13.41 -6.56 -14.37
CA GLU A 272 -12.67 -5.88 -13.32
C GLU A 272 -13.62 -5.29 -12.29
N LYS A 273 -13.25 -5.35 -11.03
CA LYS A 273 -13.87 -4.59 -9.94
C LYS A 273 -12.76 -3.88 -9.17
N SER A 274 -12.83 -2.57 -9.09
CA SER A 274 -11.81 -1.73 -8.48
C SER A 274 -12.43 -0.62 -7.65
N TYR A 275 -11.66 -0.11 -6.68
CA TYR A 275 -12.09 0.97 -5.79
C TYR A 275 -11.14 2.14 -5.93
N TYR A 276 -11.70 3.33 -6.07
CA TYR A 276 -10.94 4.56 -6.25
C TYR A 276 -11.23 5.57 -5.14
N TYR A 277 -10.17 6.24 -4.74
CA TYR A 277 -10.22 7.39 -3.86
C TYR A 277 -9.26 8.46 -4.39
N ASN A 278 -9.76 9.67 -4.65
CA ASN A 278 -8.98 10.74 -5.30
C ASN A 278 -8.36 10.31 -6.65
N ASN A 279 -9.10 9.60 -7.48
CA ASN A 279 -8.61 9.05 -8.75
C ASN A 279 -7.46 8.03 -8.60
N LEU A 280 -7.28 7.47 -7.42
CA LEU A 280 -6.27 6.47 -7.13
C LEU A 280 -6.93 5.18 -6.71
N PRO A 281 -6.47 4.04 -7.17
CA PRO A 281 -6.84 2.77 -6.59
C PRO A 281 -6.67 2.80 -5.06
N ASN A 282 -7.72 2.48 -4.31
CA ASN A 282 -7.71 2.49 -2.86
C ASN A 282 -8.67 1.45 -2.31
N GLY A 283 -8.17 0.25 -2.11
CA GLY A 283 -8.92 -0.93 -1.77
C GLY A 283 -8.58 -2.11 -2.66
N PRO A 284 -9.38 -3.18 -2.65
CA PRO A 284 -9.16 -4.34 -3.50
C PRO A 284 -9.40 -4.02 -4.97
N ILE A 285 -8.56 -4.60 -5.84
CA ILE A 285 -8.78 -4.69 -7.28
C ILE A 285 -8.82 -6.17 -7.62
N THR A 286 -9.89 -6.60 -8.29
CA THR A 286 -10.04 -7.97 -8.75
C THR A 286 -10.29 -7.98 -10.26
N TYR A 287 -9.48 -8.71 -10.99
CA TYR A 287 -9.66 -9.01 -12.41
C TYR A 287 -10.24 -10.39 -12.59
N TYR A 288 -11.06 -10.56 -13.60
CA TYR A 288 -11.74 -11.82 -13.88
C TYR A 288 -11.49 -12.30 -15.32
N TYR A 289 -11.45 -13.58 -15.49
CA TYR A 289 -11.49 -14.21 -16.82
C TYR A 289 -12.89 -14.09 -17.45
N PRO A 290 -13.03 -14.25 -18.79
CA PRO A 290 -14.34 -14.21 -19.45
C PRO A 290 -15.35 -15.27 -18.97
N ASP A 291 -14.90 -16.35 -18.35
CA ASP A 291 -15.76 -17.36 -17.72
C ASP A 291 -16.27 -16.95 -16.32
N GLY A 292 -15.74 -15.82 -15.77
CA GLY A 292 -16.08 -15.27 -14.47
C GLY A 292 -15.19 -15.76 -13.32
N SER A 293 -14.23 -16.68 -13.58
CA SER A 293 -13.24 -17.06 -12.58
C SER A 293 -12.27 -15.90 -12.30
N VAL A 294 -11.70 -15.85 -11.11
CA VAL A 294 -10.75 -14.79 -10.73
C VAL A 294 -9.44 -14.99 -11.47
N LYS A 295 -8.96 -13.92 -12.11
CA LYS A 295 -7.67 -13.86 -12.81
C LYS A 295 -6.56 -13.32 -11.94
N SER A 296 -6.82 -12.23 -11.21
CA SER A 296 -5.87 -11.68 -10.26
C SER A 296 -6.56 -10.80 -9.23
N GLU A 297 -5.95 -10.73 -8.06
CA GLU A 297 -6.36 -9.89 -6.95
C GLU A 297 -5.17 -9.11 -6.42
N ALA A 298 -5.39 -7.85 -6.03
CA ALA A 298 -4.42 -7.02 -5.39
C ALA A 298 -5.12 -6.02 -4.46
N PHE A 299 -4.42 -5.55 -3.44
CA PHE A 299 -4.91 -4.49 -2.57
C PHE A 299 -4.04 -3.25 -2.72
N PHE A 300 -4.68 -2.09 -2.84
CA PHE A 300 -4.00 -0.81 -3.01
C PHE A 300 -4.38 0.16 -1.90
N VAL A 301 -3.42 0.99 -1.52
CA VAL A 301 -3.62 2.14 -0.63
C VAL A 301 -3.11 3.38 -1.36
N MET A 302 -4.02 4.30 -1.69
CA MET A 302 -3.68 5.55 -2.40
C MET A 302 -2.84 5.33 -3.68
N GLY A 303 -3.22 4.34 -4.49
CA GLY A 303 -2.56 4.03 -5.76
C GLY A 303 -1.32 3.15 -5.65
N VAL A 304 -0.97 2.69 -4.46
CA VAL A 304 0.23 1.90 -4.20
C VAL A 304 -0.15 0.50 -3.74
N PRO A 305 0.41 -0.58 -4.30
CA PRO A 305 0.11 -1.93 -3.84
C PRO A 305 0.53 -2.11 -2.38
N ASN A 306 -0.35 -2.72 -1.58
CA ASN A 306 -0.13 -2.96 -0.16
C ASN A 306 -0.88 -4.22 0.27
N GLY A 307 -0.17 -5.24 0.71
CA GLY A 307 -0.71 -6.56 1.00
C GLY A 307 -0.40 -7.58 -0.10
N ASP A 308 -1.19 -8.64 -0.17
CA ASP A 308 -0.98 -9.70 -1.15
C ASP A 308 -1.43 -9.28 -2.55
N MET A 309 -0.64 -9.65 -3.54
CA MET A 309 -0.98 -9.61 -4.96
C MET A 309 -0.89 -11.02 -5.52
N VAL A 310 -2.00 -11.56 -5.98
CA VAL A 310 -2.10 -12.95 -6.43
C VAL A 310 -2.61 -12.99 -7.85
N GLN A 311 -1.99 -13.82 -8.67
CA GLN A 311 -2.48 -14.17 -10.01
C GLN A 311 -2.82 -15.66 -10.04
N TYR A 312 -3.87 -15.99 -10.77
CA TYR A 312 -4.38 -17.33 -10.89
C TYR A 312 -4.37 -17.78 -12.35
N TYR A 313 -4.23 -19.08 -12.56
CA TYR A 313 -4.58 -19.73 -13.81
C TYR A 313 -6.10 -19.86 -13.95
N PRO A 314 -6.64 -20.10 -15.16
CA PRO A 314 -8.09 -20.29 -15.36
C PRO A 314 -8.71 -21.43 -14.52
N ASP A 315 -7.90 -22.42 -14.12
CA ASP A 315 -8.32 -23.52 -13.25
C ASP A 315 -8.33 -23.17 -11.74
N GLY A 316 -8.03 -21.90 -11.40
CA GLY A 316 -8.02 -21.39 -10.03
C GLY A 316 -6.73 -21.64 -9.26
N LYS A 317 -5.73 -22.31 -9.84
CA LYS A 317 -4.43 -22.49 -9.20
C LYS A 317 -3.60 -21.21 -9.23
N TYR A 318 -2.72 -21.04 -8.23
CA TYR A 318 -1.81 -19.91 -8.20
C TYR A 318 -0.83 -19.91 -9.36
N ALA A 319 -0.66 -18.75 -10.01
CA ALA A 319 0.38 -18.51 -11.00
C ALA A 319 1.50 -17.62 -10.42
N THR A 320 1.11 -16.59 -9.63
CA THR A 320 2.07 -15.71 -8.96
C THR A 320 1.51 -15.32 -7.59
N VAL A 321 2.37 -15.28 -6.57
CA VAL A 321 2.05 -14.74 -5.25
C VAL A 321 3.14 -13.79 -4.82
N ALA A 322 2.77 -12.52 -4.59
CA ALA A 322 3.66 -11.46 -4.14
C ALA A 322 3.04 -10.74 -2.95
N LYS A 323 3.86 -10.31 -2.01
CA LYS A 323 3.43 -9.46 -0.89
C LYS A 323 4.06 -8.08 -1.03
N TYR A 324 3.25 -7.05 -0.86
CA TYR A 324 3.71 -5.67 -0.94
C TYR A 324 3.49 -4.96 0.40
N GLU A 325 4.46 -4.16 0.77
CA GLU A 325 4.37 -3.24 1.91
C GLU A 325 4.69 -1.83 1.40
N ASN A 326 3.70 -0.94 1.44
CA ASN A 326 3.86 0.44 0.98
C ASN A 326 4.46 0.55 -0.44
N GLY A 327 3.97 -0.26 -1.36
CA GLY A 327 4.40 -0.27 -2.76
C GLY A 327 5.68 -1.03 -3.05
N GLN A 328 6.30 -1.58 -2.02
CA GLN A 328 7.54 -2.33 -2.16
C GLN A 328 7.28 -3.83 -1.99
N LEU A 329 7.87 -4.60 -2.86
CA LEU A 329 7.82 -6.06 -2.79
C LEU A 329 8.55 -6.53 -1.52
N HIS A 330 7.89 -7.34 -0.71
CA HIS A 330 8.45 -7.86 0.55
C HIS A 330 9.73 -8.66 0.29
N ASN A 331 10.84 -8.26 0.95
CA ASN A 331 12.16 -8.85 0.77
C ASN A 331 12.64 -8.94 -0.71
N ASN A 332 12.07 -8.14 -1.62
CA ASN A 332 12.28 -8.22 -3.07
C ASN A 332 11.94 -9.60 -3.68
N LYS A 333 11.09 -10.40 -3.03
CA LYS A 333 10.80 -11.78 -3.43
C LYS A 333 9.32 -12.02 -3.66
N TYR A 334 9.02 -12.88 -4.63
CA TYR A 334 7.67 -13.40 -4.89
C TYR A 334 7.74 -14.86 -5.37
N LEU A 335 6.63 -15.56 -5.25
CA LEU A 335 6.49 -16.91 -5.83
C LEU A 335 6.00 -16.81 -7.26
N GLN A 336 6.62 -17.56 -8.14
CA GLN A 336 6.13 -17.87 -9.49
C GLN A 336 5.89 -19.38 -9.58
N ILE A 337 4.70 -19.77 -10.02
CA ILE A 337 4.29 -21.16 -10.10
C ILE A 337 3.89 -21.42 -11.56
N THR A 338 4.48 -22.41 -12.19
CA THR A 338 4.18 -22.76 -13.58
C THR A 338 2.91 -23.62 -13.67
N GLU A 339 2.35 -23.79 -14.88
CA GLU A 339 1.14 -24.61 -15.10
C GLU A 339 1.34 -26.08 -14.65
N ASP A 340 2.55 -26.61 -14.79
CA ASP A 340 2.96 -27.93 -14.30
C ASP A 340 3.35 -27.97 -12.81
N GLN A 341 3.04 -26.89 -12.09
CA GLN A 341 3.21 -26.73 -10.64
C GLN A 341 4.67 -26.72 -10.15
N MET A 342 5.64 -26.38 -10.99
CA MET A 342 6.97 -26.03 -10.53
C MET A 342 6.93 -24.68 -9.80
N VAL A 343 7.56 -24.61 -8.63
CA VAL A 343 7.55 -23.41 -7.80
C VAL A 343 8.93 -22.77 -7.80
N PHE A 344 8.97 -21.50 -8.12
CA PHE A 344 10.16 -20.66 -8.06
C PHE A 344 9.99 -19.57 -7.02
N LEU A 345 10.95 -19.41 -6.14
CA LEU A 345 11.11 -18.17 -5.37
C LEU A 345 11.96 -17.22 -6.22
N VAL A 346 11.36 -16.12 -6.64
CA VAL A 346 12.00 -15.13 -7.51
C VAL A 346 12.40 -13.93 -6.68
N TYR A 347 13.67 -13.58 -6.71
CA TYR A 347 14.20 -12.32 -6.19
C TYR A 347 14.42 -11.35 -7.35
N ASN A 348 13.84 -10.17 -7.27
CA ASN A 348 14.08 -9.06 -8.19
C ASN A 348 14.82 -7.95 -7.44
N GLU A 349 15.95 -7.51 -7.97
CA GLU A 349 16.70 -6.42 -7.38
C GLU A 349 15.96 -5.10 -7.50
N ASP A 350 15.75 -4.46 -6.35
CA ASP A 350 15.36 -3.06 -6.22
C ASP A 350 16.60 -2.27 -5.80
N PHE A 351 17.31 -1.76 -6.75
CA PHE A 351 18.57 -1.03 -6.54
C PHE A 351 18.43 0.14 -5.57
N VAL A 352 17.22 0.68 -5.39
CA VAL A 352 16.96 1.80 -4.47
C VAL A 352 17.07 1.36 -3.02
N ARG A 353 16.51 0.20 -2.65
CA ARG A 353 16.61 -0.34 -1.28
C ARG A 353 18.02 -0.77 -0.93
N ASN A 354 18.71 -1.35 -1.90
CA ASN A 354 20.06 -1.85 -1.73
C ASN A 354 21.12 -0.84 -2.19
N ARG A 355 20.76 0.43 -2.29
CA ARG A 355 21.61 1.51 -2.79
C ARG A 355 23.00 1.52 -2.15
N GLU A 356 23.08 1.39 -0.82
CA GLU A 356 24.35 1.36 -0.09
C GLU A 356 25.19 0.13 -0.42
N ALA A 357 24.57 -0.99 -0.77
CA ALA A 357 25.29 -2.19 -1.24
C ALA A 357 25.86 -2.02 -2.66
N TRP A 358 25.22 -1.18 -3.49
CA TRP A 358 25.66 -0.89 -4.85
C TRP A 358 26.55 0.34 -4.95
N GLU A 359 26.30 1.38 -4.17
CA GLU A 359 27.11 2.60 -4.11
C GLU A 359 28.32 2.40 -3.16
N PHE A 360 29.32 1.65 -3.58
CA PHE A 360 30.50 1.37 -2.78
C PHE A 360 31.36 2.61 -2.55
N GLN A 361 31.49 3.00 -1.29
CA GLN A 361 32.39 4.09 -0.90
C GLN A 361 33.86 3.66 -1.05
N GLY A 362 34.70 4.56 -1.55
CA GLY A 362 36.14 4.34 -1.71
C GLY A 362 36.54 3.42 -2.85
N GLN A 363 35.64 3.07 -3.75
CA GLN A 363 35.97 2.32 -4.98
C GLN A 363 36.71 3.20 -6.00
N PRO A 364 37.57 2.59 -6.81
CA PRO A 364 38.28 3.30 -7.88
C PRO A 364 37.40 3.70 -9.08
N GLY A 365 36.12 3.51 -9.00
CA GLY A 365 35.08 3.88 -9.95
C GLY A 365 33.87 4.50 -9.23
N ILE A 366 32.81 4.71 -9.99
CA ILE A 366 31.56 5.23 -9.49
C ILE A 366 30.44 4.20 -9.76
N VAL A 367 29.66 3.86 -8.74
CA VAL A 367 28.38 3.14 -8.88
C VAL A 367 27.29 4.12 -8.51
N GLN A 368 26.34 4.31 -9.42
CA GLN A 368 25.20 5.20 -9.23
C GLN A 368 23.91 4.44 -9.46
N VAL A 369 23.02 4.44 -8.47
CA VAL A 369 21.66 3.95 -8.63
C VAL A 369 20.84 5.01 -9.37
N ASN A 370 20.29 4.66 -10.54
CA ASN A 370 19.48 5.56 -11.36
C ASN A 370 18.02 5.60 -10.86
N ASP A 371 17.46 4.41 -10.64
CA ASP A 371 16.08 4.18 -10.20
C ASP A 371 15.96 2.76 -9.61
N ALA A 372 14.73 2.32 -9.31
CA ALA A 372 14.45 0.98 -8.79
C ALA A 372 14.75 -0.17 -9.77
N GLU A 373 15.08 0.13 -11.02
CA GLU A 373 15.25 -0.89 -12.06
C GLU A 373 16.69 -0.96 -12.59
N SER A 374 17.55 0.04 -12.32
CA SER A 374 18.85 0.12 -12.94
C SER A 374 19.93 0.86 -12.14
N ILE A 375 21.18 0.46 -12.36
CA ILE A 375 22.39 1.16 -11.91
C ILE A 375 23.30 1.50 -13.08
N SER A 376 24.09 2.56 -12.95
CA SER A 376 25.23 2.86 -13.81
C SER A 376 26.53 2.63 -13.04
N MET A 377 27.48 1.91 -13.66
CA MET A 377 28.81 1.64 -13.11
C MET A 377 29.87 2.26 -14.02
N GLN A 378 30.68 3.14 -13.45
CA GLN A 378 31.81 3.75 -14.16
C GLN A 378 33.12 3.24 -13.60
N ALA A 379 33.94 2.62 -14.44
CA ALA A 379 35.31 2.23 -14.11
C ALA A 379 36.34 3.21 -14.70
N ASN A 380 37.25 3.68 -13.86
CA ASN A 380 38.42 4.47 -14.29
C ASN A 380 39.45 3.59 -15.01
N PRO A 381 40.37 4.17 -15.81
CA PRO A 381 41.41 3.42 -16.50
C PRO A 381 42.18 2.48 -15.58
N GLU A 382 42.44 1.26 -16.07
CA GLU A 382 43.18 0.20 -15.36
C GLU A 382 42.57 -0.19 -13.98
N ARG A 383 41.25 0.00 -13.82
CA ARG A 383 40.54 -0.25 -12.54
C ARG A 383 39.33 -1.14 -12.74
N THR A 384 38.97 -1.81 -11.64
CA THR A 384 37.72 -2.57 -11.53
C THR A 384 36.79 -1.84 -10.59
N VAL A 385 35.51 -1.76 -10.96
CA VAL A 385 34.41 -1.41 -10.05
C VAL A 385 33.48 -2.62 -9.96
N SER A 386 33.03 -2.93 -8.77
CA SER A 386 32.16 -4.09 -8.54
C SER A 386 31.05 -3.74 -7.56
N GLY A 387 29.92 -4.37 -7.73
CA GLY A 387 28.78 -4.29 -6.82
C GLY A 387 28.03 -5.59 -6.76
N GLY A 388 27.37 -5.83 -5.64
CA GLY A 388 26.59 -7.05 -5.48
C GLY A 388 25.76 -7.04 -4.22
N ILE A 389 24.84 -7.98 -4.17
CA ILE A 389 23.87 -8.11 -3.09
C ILE A 389 23.82 -9.55 -2.55
N TYR A 390 23.43 -9.64 -1.30
CA TYR A 390 23.10 -10.90 -0.65
C TYR A 390 21.63 -11.22 -0.92
N THR A 391 21.35 -12.28 -1.69
CA THR A 391 19.98 -12.65 -2.07
C THR A 391 19.26 -13.46 -0.98
N GLY A 392 20.01 -13.99 -0.01
CA GLY A 392 19.49 -14.87 1.03
C GLY A 392 19.10 -16.26 0.53
N PHE A 393 19.46 -16.64 -0.70
CA PHE A 393 19.30 -18.00 -1.19
C PHE A 393 20.40 -18.90 -0.66
N ALA A 394 20.08 -20.18 -0.48
CA ALA A 394 21.07 -21.15 -0.03
C ALA A 394 22.18 -21.30 -1.09
N PRO A 395 23.46 -21.29 -0.70
CA PRO A 395 24.52 -21.70 -1.60
C PRO A 395 24.19 -23.08 -2.17
N MET A 396 24.37 -23.24 -3.48
CA MET A 396 24.15 -24.52 -4.16
C MET A 396 22.70 -24.98 -4.38
N SER A 397 21.71 -24.15 -4.09
CA SER A 397 20.35 -24.43 -4.56
C SER A 397 20.31 -24.46 -6.11
N ASP A 398 19.35 -25.17 -6.66
CA ASP A 398 19.05 -25.07 -8.09
C ASP A 398 18.49 -23.69 -8.34
N ASN A 399 19.18 -22.89 -9.17
CA ASN A 399 18.84 -21.49 -9.36
C ASN A 399 19.15 -21.00 -10.78
N ILE A 400 18.50 -19.88 -11.12
CA ILE A 400 18.76 -19.11 -12.34
C ILE A 400 19.12 -17.70 -11.91
N ILE A 401 20.26 -17.18 -12.34
CA ILE A 401 20.70 -15.81 -12.10
C ILE A 401 20.76 -15.12 -13.44
N SER A 402 20.14 -13.96 -13.59
CA SER A 402 20.17 -13.19 -14.83
C SER A 402 20.33 -11.69 -14.56
N VAL A 403 21.01 -11.01 -15.50
CA VAL A 403 21.16 -9.56 -15.52
C VAL A 403 21.20 -9.06 -16.96
N LEU A 404 20.57 -7.92 -17.21
CA LEU A 404 20.68 -7.19 -18.47
C LEU A 404 21.75 -6.10 -18.30
N THR A 405 22.73 -6.07 -19.19
CA THR A 405 23.81 -5.06 -19.22
C THR A 405 23.79 -4.28 -20.51
N ASN A 406 24.05 -2.97 -20.42
CA ASN A 406 24.20 -2.08 -21.57
C ASN A 406 25.53 -1.33 -21.48
N GLN A 407 26.42 -1.62 -22.41
CA GLN A 407 27.74 -0.97 -22.49
C GLN A 407 27.61 0.35 -23.26
N ARG A 408 27.73 1.49 -22.57
CA ARG A 408 27.76 2.82 -23.24
C ARG A 408 28.95 3.03 -24.12
N HIS A 409 30.00 2.19 -23.96
CA HIS A 409 31.22 2.16 -24.77
C HIS A 409 31.37 0.76 -25.37
N PRO A 410 30.73 0.49 -26.53
CA PRO A 410 30.60 -0.85 -27.08
C PRO A 410 31.96 -1.56 -27.26
N GLY A 411 32.01 -2.79 -26.76
CA GLY A 411 33.22 -3.63 -26.89
C GLY A 411 34.40 -3.22 -26.03
N GLN A 412 34.26 -2.23 -25.14
CA GLN A 412 35.33 -1.81 -24.22
C GLN A 412 35.11 -2.38 -22.81
N GLY A 413 36.21 -2.84 -22.20
CA GLY A 413 36.18 -3.39 -20.84
C GLY A 413 35.66 -4.82 -20.74
N ILE A 414 35.74 -5.35 -19.53
CA ILE A 414 35.25 -6.70 -19.18
C ILE A 414 34.05 -6.55 -18.25
N VAL A 415 32.93 -7.03 -18.69
CA VAL A 415 31.71 -7.10 -17.87
C VAL A 415 31.56 -8.51 -17.30
N THR A 416 31.38 -8.62 -16.01
CA THR A 416 31.34 -9.92 -15.32
C THR A 416 30.09 -10.04 -14.48
N LEU A 417 29.35 -11.13 -14.62
CA LEU A 417 28.35 -11.60 -13.67
C LEU A 417 29.07 -12.45 -12.61
N LEU A 418 29.07 -11.97 -11.38
CA LEU A 418 29.57 -12.67 -10.21
C LEU A 418 28.44 -13.49 -9.59
N PHE A 419 28.71 -14.74 -9.24
CA PHE A 419 27.76 -15.60 -8.51
C PHE A 419 28.49 -16.55 -7.57
N GLY A 420 27.79 -17.07 -6.57
CA GLY A 420 28.41 -17.87 -5.52
C GLY A 420 29.55 -17.11 -4.82
N PHE A 421 29.46 -15.77 -4.80
CA PHE A 421 30.50 -14.92 -4.26
C PHE A 421 30.39 -14.89 -2.73
N LYS A 422 31.47 -15.24 -2.07
CA LYS A 422 31.68 -15.09 -0.63
C LYS A 422 32.69 -13.98 -0.34
N ASP A 423 33.81 -14.02 -1.04
CA ASP A 423 34.92 -13.07 -1.00
C ASP A 423 35.75 -13.23 -2.28
N TRP A 424 36.80 -12.40 -2.46
CA TRP A 424 37.65 -12.44 -3.65
C TRP A 424 38.52 -13.70 -3.78
N ASP A 425 38.54 -14.55 -2.78
CA ASP A 425 39.21 -15.87 -2.79
C ASP A 425 38.21 -17.02 -3.05
N ASN A 426 36.91 -16.74 -3.05
CA ASN A 426 35.85 -17.72 -3.21
C ASN A 426 34.74 -17.14 -4.09
N LEU A 427 34.76 -17.40 -5.39
CA LEU A 427 33.81 -16.83 -6.35
C LEU A 427 33.70 -17.63 -7.64
N CYS A 428 32.60 -17.45 -8.34
CA CYS A 428 32.42 -17.77 -9.76
C CYS A 428 32.22 -16.48 -10.55
N ALA A 429 32.85 -16.36 -11.72
CA ALA A 429 32.84 -15.20 -12.56
C ALA A 429 32.60 -15.59 -14.01
N PHE A 430 31.47 -15.17 -14.57
CA PHE A 430 31.16 -15.30 -15.99
C PHE A 430 31.32 -13.95 -16.68
N SER A 431 32.30 -13.85 -17.57
CA SER A 431 32.77 -12.58 -18.13
C SER A 431 32.59 -12.51 -19.64
N ILE A 432 32.28 -11.31 -20.15
CA ILE A 432 32.27 -10.97 -21.56
C ILE A 432 33.20 -9.78 -21.83
N ALA A 433 33.86 -9.77 -22.97
CA ALA A 433 34.75 -8.68 -23.42
C ALA A 433 34.75 -8.63 -24.95
N GLY A 434 34.28 -7.53 -25.55
CA GLY A 434 34.09 -7.45 -26.99
C GLY A 434 33.17 -8.55 -27.52
N ASP A 435 33.68 -9.44 -28.37
CA ASP A 435 32.95 -10.61 -28.88
C ASP A 435 33.39 -11.94 -28.20
N GLU A 436 34.12 -11.85 -27.10
CA GLU A 436 34.68 -12.99 -26.37
C GLU A 436 34.04 -13.19 -25.00
N TYR A 437 34.03 -14.39 -24.49
CA TYR A 437 33.61 -14.77 -23.16
C TYR A 437 34.59 -15.68 -22.45
N SER A 438 34.51 -15.73 -21.11
CA SER A 438 35.34 -16.61 -20.27
C SER A 438 34.58 -16.93 -18.96
N PHE A 439 34.95 -18.07 -18.37
CA PHE A 439 34.49 -18.44 -17.05
C PHE A 439 35.64 -18.73 -16.10
N THR A 440 35.59 -18.23 -14.88
CA THR A 440 36.57 -18.47 -13.83
C THR A 440 35.86 -18.94 -12.56
N TYR A 441 36.40 -20.00 -11.95
CA TYR A 441 36.04 -20.47 -10.61
C TYR A 441 37.28 -20.41 -9.70
N LYS A 442 37.17 -19.69 -8.60
CA LYS A 442 38.21 -19.54 -7.58
C LYS A 442 37.70 -20.05 -6.24
N LYS A 443 38.52 -20.86 -5.52
CA LYS A 443 38.21 -21.38 -4.20
C LYS A 443 39.45 -21.33 -3.30
N ASN A 444 39.30 -20.76 -2.09
CA ASN A 444 40.39 -20.58 -1.11
C ASN A 444 41.65 -19.93 -1.72
N GLY A 445 41.45 -18.91 -2.54
CA GLY A 445 42.54 -18.21 -3.23
C GLY A 445 43.10 -18.93 -4.45
N VAL A 446 42.74 -20.18 -4.71
CA VAL A 446 43.22 -20.98 -5.83
C VAL A 446 42.22 -20.92 -6.99
N VAL A 447 42.72 -20.62 -8.19
CA VAL A 447 41.90 -20.73 -9.42
C VAL A 447 41.76 -22.21 -9.76
N VAL A 448 40.56 -22.74 -9.59
CA VAL A 448 40.21 -24.14 -9.83
C VAL A 448 39.89 -24.37 -11.31
N GLN A 449 39.21 -23.41 -11.93
CA GLN A 449 38.91 -23.40 -13.36
C GLN A 449 39.10 -21.99 -13.90
N ASN A 450 39.72 -21.88 -15.08
CA ASN A 450 39.87 -20.64 -15.81
C ASN A 450 39.85 -20.97 -17.31
N ASP A 451 38.69 -20.80 -17.90
CA ASP A 451 38.51 -21.08 -19.33
C ASP A 451 39.21 -20.01 -20.16
N LYS A 452 39.83 -20.43 -21.26
CA LYS A 452 40.38 -19.46 -22.22
C LYS A 452 39.25 -18.65 -22.84
N TRP A 453 39.55 -17.39 -23.13
CA TRP A 453 38.63 -16.52 -23.88
C TRP A 453 38.25 -17.14 -25.21
N ALA A 454 36.99 -17.22 -25.52
CA ALA A 454 36.42 -17.80 -26.73
C ALA A 454 35.43 -16.82 -27.36
N LYS A 455 35.37 -16.81 -28.69
CA LYS A 455 34.48 -15.92 -29.44
C LYS A 455 33.06 -16.49 -29.57
N SER A 456 32.07 -15.58 -29.54
CA SER A 456 30.67 -15.92 -29.82
C SER A 456 29.92 -14.79 -30.52
N SER A 457 29.17 -15.14 -31.55
CA SER A 457 28.23 -14.23 -32.23
C SER A 457 26.99 -13.91 -31.41
N ALA A 458 26.74 -14.63 -30.31
CA ALA A 458 25.69 -14.33 -29.37
C ALA A 458 25.91 -13.00 -28.63
N ILE A 459 27.20 -12.61 -28.44
CA ILE A 459 27.54 -11.38 -27.74
C ILE A 459 27.34 -10.18 -28.68
N LYS A 460 26.54 -9.21 -28.20
CA LYS A 460 26.26 -7.96 -28.93
C LYS A 460 27.20 -6.85 -28.45
N PRO A 461 27.46 -5.84 -29.28
CA PRO A 461 28.40 -4.78 -28.91
C PRO A 461 27.98 -3.95 -27.70
N ASP A 462 26.66 -3.83 -27.47
CA ASP A 462 26.05 -2.93 -26.50
C ASP A 462 25.25 -3.69 -25.45
N VAL A 463 24.08 -4.23 -25.80
CA VAL A 463 23.16 -4.83 -24.85
C VAL A 463 23.29 -6.35 -24.81
N ASN A 464 23.57 -6.89 -23.63
CA ASN A 464 23.66 -8.32 -23.40
C ASN A 464 22.93 -8.74 -22.12
N LYS A 465 22.16 -9.82 -22.22
CA LYS A 465 21.60 -10.54 -21.08
C LYS A 465 22.55 -11.68 -20.72
N LEU A 466 23.12 -11.61 -19.52
CA LEU A 466 23.93 -12.69 -18.96
C LEU A 466 23.07 -13.55 -18.07
N THR A 467 23.09 -14.88 -18.26
CA THR A 467 22.31 -15.81 -17.46
C THR A 467 23.18 -17.00 -17.03
N VAL A 468 23.02 -17.40 -15.77
CA VAL A 468 23.63 -18.60 -15.21
C VAL A 468 22.49 -19.50 -14.72
N VAL A 469 22.44 -20.73 -15.20
CA VAL A 469 21.51 -21.77 -14.78
C VAL A 469 22.27 -22.86 -14.04
N ASN A 470 22.00 -23.01 -12.75
CA ASN A 470 22.47 -24.09 -11.90
C ASN A 470 21.30 -25.07 -11.69
N ASN A 471 21.42 -26.30 -12.16
CA ASN A 471 20.38 -27.32 -12.03
C ASN A 471 20.89 -28.59 -11.30
N GLY A 472 21.68 -28.39 -10.26
CA GLY A 472 22.17 -29.45 -9.39
C GLY A 472 23.38 -30.21 -9.93
N ASP A 473 23.31 -30.76 -11.14
CA ASP A 473 24.38 -31.58 -11.71
C ASP A 473 25.37 -30.77 -12.57
N LYS A 474 24.91 -29.65 -13.10
CA LYS A 474 25.69 -28.79 -14.00
C LYS A 474 25.33 -27.32 -13.89
N ILE A 475 26.27 -26.49 -14.25
CA ILE A 475 26.05 -25.05 -14.45
C ILE A 475 26.19 -24.75 -15.94
N THR A 476 25.20 -24.04 -16.49
CA THR A 476 25.23 -23.57 -17.87
C THR A 476 25.13 -22.04 -17.88
N MET A 477 25.99 -21.37 -18.64
CA MET A 477 26.03 -19.93 -18.76
C MET A 477 25.62 -19.51 -20.16
N TYR A 478 24.77 -18.50 -20.24
CA TYR A 478 24.15 -18.03 -21.47
C TYR A 478 24.48 -16.55 -21.68
N VAL A 479 24.60 -16.16 -22.94
CA VAL A 479 24.51 -14.76 -23.36
C VAL A 479 23.38 -14.65 -24.38
N ASN A 480 22.42 -13.76 -24.14
CA ASN A 480 21.27 -13.54 -25.02
C ASN A 480 20.53 -14.87 -25.35
N ASP A 481 20.36 -15.69 -24.30
CA ASP A 481 19.69 -16.99 -24.32
C ASP A 481 20.44 -18.11 -25.12
N GLU A 482 21.64 -17.85 -25.63
CA GLU A 482 22.50 -18.85 -26.26
C GLU A 482 23.49 -19.44 -25.26
N PRO A 483 23.57 -20.78 -25.09
CA PRO A 483 24.48 -21.41 -24.15
C PRO A 483 25.92 -21.35 -24.63
N LEU A 484 26.81 -20.77 -23.83
CA LEU A 484 28.22 -20.59 -24.18
C LEU A 484 29.18 -21.45 -23.37
N VAL A 485 28.87 -21.66 -22.07
CA VAL A 485 29.70 -22.46 -21.16
C VAL A 485 28.82 -23.50 -20.50
N GLN A 486 29.29 -24.72 -20.39
CA GLN A 486 28.69 -25.75 -19.56
C GLN A 486 29.80 -26.44 -18.75
N THR A 487 29.60 -26.52 -17.45
CA THR A 487 30.51 -27.20 -16.51
C THR A 487 29.73 -28.13 -15.61
N GLY A 488 30.41 -29.10 -15.01
CA GLY A 488 29.82 -29.93 -13.96
C GLY A 488 29.48 -29.12 -12.73
N ARG A 489 28.89 -29.78 -11.74
CA ARG A 489 28.54 -29.15 -10.44
C ARG A 489 29.76 -28.49 -9.80
N ILE A 490 29.63 -27.20 -9.46
CA ILE A 490 30.63 -26.42 -8.73
C ILE A 490 30.12 -26.22 -7.30
N TYR A 491 30.97 -26.51 -6.32
CA TYR A 491 30.65 -26.36 -4.91
C TYR A 491 31.19 -25.00 -4.42
N TYR A 492 30.34 -23.98 -4.47
CA TYR A 492 30.63 -22.64 -3.93
C TYR A 492 29.93 -22.41 -2.57
N ASP A 493 30.49 -21.54 -1.76
CA ASP A 493 30.05 -21.30 -0.37
C ASP A 493 29.37 -19.94 -0.20
N GLY A 494 29.31 -19.11 -1.26
CA GLY A 494 28.75 -17.78 -1.21
C GLY A 494 27.32 -17.72 -1.76
N SER A 495 26.52 -16.81 -1.23
CA SER A 495 25.14 -16.55 -1.65
C SER A 495 24.97 -15.12 -2.20
N LEU A 496 26.08 -14.41 -2.43
CA LEU A 496 26.04 -13.09 -3.07
C LEU A 496 26.15 -13.23 -4.59
N CYS A 497 25.33 -12.47 -5.30
CA CYS A 497 25.51 -12.23 -6.74
C CYS A 497 25.73 -10.74 -7.01
N GLY A 498 26.39 -10.43 -8.12
CA GLY A 498 26.76 -9.06 -8.43
C GLY A 498 27.33 -8.88 -9.82
N ILE A 499 27.75 -7.66 -10.08
CA ILE A 499 28.31 -7.24 -11.37
C ILE A 499 29.68 -6.59 -11.14
N SER A 500 30.60 -6.87 -12.02
CA SER A 500 31.92 -6.26 -12.03
C SER A 500 32.25 -5.71 -13.42
N LEU A 501 32.85 -4.55 -13.45
CA LEU A 501 33.37 -3.91 -14.67
C LEU A 501 34.87 -3.63 -14.52
N PHE A 502 35.68 -4.24 -15.35
CA PHE A 502 37.09 -3.91 -15.46
C PHE A 502 37.33 -3.04 -16.71
N ASN A 503 38.08 -1.96 -16.54
CA ASN A 503 38.42 -1.04 -17.60
C ASN A 503 39.93 -1.17 -17.96
N GLY A 504 40.22 -1.82 -19.07
CA GLY A 504 41.58 -1.86 -19.62
C GLY A 504 41.89 -0.75 -20.62
N SER A 505 41.01 0.24 -20.79
CA SER A 505 41.21 1.36 -21.71
C SER A 505 41.83 2.58 -21.02
N SER A 506 42.25 3.57 -21.81
CA SER A 506 42.85 4.83 -21.33
C SER A 506 41.79 5.89 -20.92
N GLN A 507 40.53 5.65 -21.15
CA GLN A 507 39.41 6.55 -20.80
C GLN A 507 38.44 5.84 -19.86
N PRO A 508 37.72 6.57 -19.00
CA PRO A 508 36.63 5.98 -18.20
C PRO A 508 35.58 5.33 -19.09
N ILE A 509 35.10 4.15 -18.70
CA ILE A 509 34.00 3.44 -19.38
C ILE A 509 32.82 3.25 -18.43
N VAL A 510 31.61 3.19 -19.00
CA VAL A 510 30.36 3.07 -18.25
C VAL A 510 29.56 1.91 -18.79
N ILE A 511 29.00 1.13 -17.89
CA ILE A 511 27.89 0.20 -18.17
C ILE A 511 26.66 0.57 -17.35
N ASP A 512 25.49 0.29 -17.91
CA ASP A 512 24.25 0.23 -17.15
C ASP A 512 23.91 -1.24 -16.91
N ALA A 513 23.39 -1.54 -15.73
CA ALA A 513 22.87 -2.85 -15.40
C ALA A 513 21.45 -2.74 -14.91
N ALA A 514 20.60 -3.63 -15.37
CA ALA A 514 19.18 -3.65 -15.05
C ALA A 514 18.67 -5.09 -14.88
N GLN A 515 17.49 -5.23 -14.28
CA GLN A 515 16.78 -6.49 -14.22
C GLN A 515 17.61 -7.65 -13.64
N LEU A 516 18.41 -7.36 -12.59
CA LEU A 516 19.08 -8.43 -11.85
C LEU A 516 18.03 -9.26 -11.12
N ALA A 517 17.89 -10.52 -11.51
CA ALA A 517 16.95 -11.46 -10.93
C ALA A 517 17.64 -12.76 -10.56
N VAL A 518 17.20 -13.36 -9.46
CA VAL A 518 17.60 -14.71 -9.04
C VAL A 518 16.34 -15.53 -8.79
N GLN A 519 16.25 -16.69 -9.43
CA GLN A 519 15.13 -17.63 -9.28
C GLN A 519 15.64 -18.92 -8.66
N GLU A 520 15.10 -19.31 -7.52
CA GLU A 520 15.40 -20.57 -6.85
C GLU A 520 14.24 -21.55 -7.05
N VAL A 521 14.55 -22.77 -7.46
CA VAL A 521 13.55 -23.83 -7.56
C VAL A 521 13.26 -24.35 -6.17
N LEU A 522 11.99 -24.29 -5.75
CA LEU A 522 11.54 -24.76 -4.44
C LEU A 522 10.82 -26.10 -4.55
N ASP A 523 11.01 -26.94 -3.54
CA ASP A 523 10.10 -28.06 -3.30
C ASP A 523 8.76 -27.46 -2.80
N PRO A 524 7.63 -27.71 -3.46
CA PRO A 524 6.32 -27.18 -3.07
C PRO A 524 5.94 -27.45 -1.61
N ARG A 525 6.51 -28.52 -1.00
CA ARG A 525 6.27 -28.88 0.41
C ARG A 525 7.03 -28.01 1.41
N ASN A 526 8.04 -27.27 0.95
CA ASN A 526 8.95 -26.47 1.78
C ASN A 526 8.80 -24.97 1.54
N ILE A 527 7.71 -24.53 0.94
CA ILE A 527 7.44 -23.11 0.74
C ILE A 527 7.25 -22.47 2.13
N ALA A 528 8.08 -21.46 2.43
CA ALA A 528 7.94 -20.73 3.68
C ALA A 528 6.60 -19.97 3.71
N GLN A 529 5.91 -20.04 4.85
CA GLN A 529 4.58 -19.46 5.04
C GLN A 529 4.54 -17.96 4.73
N GLU A 530 5.65 -17.25 4.92
CA GLU A 530 5.76 -15.82 4.62
C GLU A 530 5.53 -15.47 3.13
N TYR A 531 5.74 -16.44 2.21
CA TYR A 531 5.53 -16.26 0.78
C TYR A 531 4.17 -16.76 0.30
N LEU A 532 3.45 -17.51 1.11
CA LEU A 532 2.09 -17.89 0.78
C LEU A 532 1.13 -16.73 1.06
N PRO A 533 -0.01 -16.65 0.34
CA PRO A 533 -1.04 -15.70 0.70
C PRO A 533 -1.40 -15.88 2.19
N SER A 534 -1.72 -14.79 2.87
CA SER A 534 -2.15 -14.84 4.28
C SER A 534 -3.25 -15.89 4.40
N GLU A 535 -3.15 -16.79 5.39
CA GLU A 535 -3.98 -18.02 5.51
C GLU A 535 -5.51 -17.82 5.48
N ASN A 536 -6.00 -16.60 5.33
CA ASN A 536 -7.41 -16.28 5.24
C ASN A 536 -7.97 -16.20 3.81
N ARG A 537 -7.31 -16.80 2.83
CA ARG A 537 -7.85 -16.96 1.47
C ARG A 537 -8.20 -18.41 1.16
N ASP A 538 -9.07 -18.98 1.98
CA ASP A 538 -10.01 -20.00 1.56
C ASP A 538 -10.73 -19.45 0.31
N PRO A 539 -10.82 -20.16 -0.85
CA PRO A 539 -11.75 -19.78 -1.92
C PRO A 539 -13.17 -19.64 -1.41
N ASP A 540 -13.46 -20.22 -0.23
CA ASP A 540 -14.59 -19.98 0.63
C ASP A 540 -14.43 -18.79 1.60
N ALA A 541 -13.35 -18.03 1.60
CA ALA A 541 -13.14 -16.91 2.51
C ALA A 541 -14.10 -15.74 2.23
N TRP A 542 -14.43 -15.06 3.30
CA TRP A 542 -15.30 -13.88 3.28
C TRP A 542 -14.59 -12.72 2.59
N LYS A 543 -15.20 -12.14 1.53
CA LYS A 543 -14.57 -11.16 0.62
C LYS A 543 -14.89 -9.71 0.95
N GLY A 544 -15.88 -9.50 1.82
CA GLY A 544 -16.29 -8.17 2.27
C GLY A 544 -16.66 -8.16 3.72
N ASN A 545 -16.61 -7.00 4.33
CA ASN A 545 -17.08 -6.80 5.70
C ASN A 545 -17.88 -5.51 5.85
N GLY A 546 -18.78 -5.52 6.82
CA GLY A 546 -19.52 -4.36 7.27
C GLY A 546 -19.92 -4.53 8.72
N SER A 547 -20.57 -3.53 9.26
CA SER A 547 -21.14 -3.57 10.62
C SER A 547 -22.65 -3.75 10.59
N GLY A 548 -23.19 -4.24 11.68
CA GLY A 548 -24.62 -4.31 11.94
C GLY A 548 -24.90 -4.25 13.42
N PHE A 549 -26.16 -4.28 13.80
CA PHE A 549 -26.58 -4.37 15.19
C PHE A 549 -27.92 -5.09 15.31
N PHE A 550 -28.13 -5.78 16.43
CA PHE A 550 -29.35 -6.52 16.66
C PHE A 550 -30.57 -5.61 16.79
N LEU A 551 -31.69 -6.01 16.19
CA LEU A 551 -32.99 -5.36 16.29
C LEU A 551 -33.90 -6.03 17.29
N ASN A 552 -33.67 -7.32 17.60
CA ASN A 552 -34.40 -8.09 18.59
C ASN A 552 -33.55 -9.28 19.08
N PRO A 553 -33.98 -9.95 20.17
CA PRO A 553 -33.33 -11.17 20.66
C PRO A 553 -33.36 -12.35 19.67
N GLN A 554 -34.24 -12.36 18.69
CA GLN A 554 -34.44 -13.47 17.76
C GLN A 554 -33.44 -13.48 16.58
N GLY A 555 -32.47 -12.56 16.57
CA GLY A 555 -31.39 -12.58 15.61
C GLY A 555 -31.60 -11.73 14.35
N TYR A 556 -32.58 -10.82 14.37
CA TYR A 556 -32.69 -9.81 13.32
C TYR A 556 -31.63 -8.71 13.51
N ILE A 557 -30.93 -8.32 12.43
CA ILE A 557 -29.80 -7.41 12.44
C ILE A 557 -30.01 -6.35 11.36
N ALA A 558 -29.85 -5.08 11.71
CA ALA A 558 -29.81 -3.97 10.76
C ALA A 558 -28.40 -3.78 10.21
N THR A 559 -28.31 -3.42 8.93
CA THR A 559 -27.06 -3.02 8.25
C THR A 559 -27.37 -2.13 7.05
N ASN A 560 -26.36 -1.73 6.27
CA ASN A 560 -26.57 -1.06 5.00
C ASN A 560 -26.85 -2.05 3.85
N TYR A 561 -27.56 -1.58 2.84
CA TYR A 561 -27.84 -2.37 1.62
C TYR A 561 -26.54 -2.71 0.88
N HIS A 562 -25.64 -1.74 0.67
CA HIS A 562 -24.40 -1.95 -0.02
C HIS A 562 -23.47 -2.98 0.65
N VAL A 563 -23.67 -3.29 1.95
CA VAL A 563 -22.93 -4.36 2.65
C VAL A 563 -23.38 -5.73 2.18
N VAL A 564 -24.67 -5.91 1.84
CA VAL A 564 -25.28 -7.21 1.48
C VAL A 564 -25.59 -7.33 -0.01
N GLU A 565 -25.39 -6.28 -0.79
CA GLU A 565 -25.68 -6.25 -2.22
C GLU A 565 -24.83 -7.26 -2.99
N GLY A 566 -25.47 -8.11 -3.78
CA GLY A 566 -24.78 -9.08 -4.65
C GLY A 566 -24.06 -10.21 -3.91
N THR A 567 -24.27 -10.36 -2.60
CA THR A 567 -23.61 -11.41 -1.80
C THR A 567 -24.27 -12.77 -2.03
N THR A 568 -23.47 -13.82 -2.06
CA THR A 568 -23.93 -15.22 -2.17
C THR A 568 -24.07 -15.90 -0.81
N ALA A 569 -23.36 -15.41 0.20
CA ALA A 569 -23.44 -15.88 1.58
C ALA A 569 -23.11 -14.74 2.57
N LEU A 570 -23.73 -14.82 3.75
CA LEU A 570 -23.55 -13.88 4.85
C LEU A 570 -23.20 -14.63 6.13
N GLN A 571 -22.30 -14.07 6.93
CA GLN A 571 -22.01 -14.52 8.29
C GLN A 571 -22.07 -13.34 9.26
N ALA A 572 -22.78 -13.54 10.37
CA ALA A 572 -22.85 -12.59 11.47
C ALA A 572 -21.92 -13.04 12.61
N ASN A 573 -20.94 -12.22 12.93
CA ASN A 573 -19.97 -12.47 14.01
C ASN A 573 -20.11 -11.40 15.09
N PHE A 574 -20.15 -11.82 16.35
CA PHE A 574 -20.22 -10.91 17.49
C PHE A 574 -19.61 -11.54 18.73
N THR A 575 -19.22 -10.72 19.69
CA THR A 575 -18.57 -11.19 20.91
C THR A 575 -19.53 -11.14 22.07
N ARG A 576 -19.77 -12.27 22.74
CA ARG A 576 -20.60 -12.40 23.94
C ARG A 576 -19.80 -13.02 25.08
N ASN A 577 -19.76 -12.36 26.23
CA ASN A 577 -19.01 -12.84 27.41
C ASN A 577 -17.54 -13.17 27.10
N GLY A 578 -16.89 -12.35 26.24
CA GLY A 578 -15.51 -12.55 25.83
C GLY A 578 -15.26 -13.69 24.84
N LYS A 579 -16.34 -14.29 24.31
CA LYS A 579 -16.28 -15.35 23.31
C LYS A 579 -16.92 -14.91 22.01
N THR A 580 -16.21 -15.04 20.90
CA THR A 580 -16.74 -14.76 19.56
C THR A 580 -17.67 -15.90 19.13
N GLU A 581 -18.86 -15.53 18.71
CA GLU A 581 -19.88 -16.39 18.11
C GLU A 581 -20.04 -16.02 16.63
N SER A 582 -20.23 -17.03 15.77
CA SER A 582 -20.33 -16.88 14.31
C SER A 582 -21.50 -17.72 13.79
N TYR A 583 -22.40 -17.09 13.06
CA TYR A 583 -23.60 -17.75 12.52
C TYR A 583 -23.86 -17.34 11.07
N PRO A 584 -24.30 -18.26 10.20
CA PRO A 584 -24.80 -17.90 8.88
C PRO A 584 -26.04 -16.99 9.01
N ALA A 585 -26.21 -16.09 8.06
CA ALA A 585 -27.33 -15.17 8.02
C ALA A 585 -27.92 -15.06 6.60
N THR A 586 -29.17 -14.65 6.52
CA THR A 586 -29.87 -14.44 5.26
C THR A 586 -30.50 -13.04 5.21
N VAL A 587 -30.59 -12.46 4.00
CA VAL A 587 -31.23 -11.16 3.80
C VAL A 587 -32.77 -11.37 3.91
N VAL A 588 -33.38 -10.56 4.75
CA VAL A 588 -34.86 -10.60 4.98
C VAL A 588 -35.56 -9.57 4.12
N VAL A 589 -35.10 -8.33 4.18
CA VAL A 589 -35.67 -7.19 3.43
C VAL A 589 -34.61 -6.15 3.18
N THR A 590 -34.73 -5.48 2.04
CA THR A 590 -33.78 -4.41 1.64
C THR A 590 -34.54 -3.14 1.22
N ASP A 591 -33.87 -2.01 1.42
CA ASP A 591 -34.27 -0.71 0.89
C ASP A 591 -33.05 -0.07 0.18
N PRO A 592 -32.83 -0.40 -1.09
CA PRO A 592 -31.72 0.14 -1.86
C PRO A 592 -31.72 1.67 -1.95
N GLN A 593 -32.92 2.29 -1.95
CA GLN A 593 -33.04 3.74 -2.07
C GLN A 593 -32.52 4.47 -0.84
N ASN A 594 -32.68 3.89 0.35
CA ASN A 594 -32.22 4.44 1.61
C ASN A 594 -30.94 3.75 2.11
N ASP A 595 -30.33 2.88 1.31
CA ASP A 595 -29.11 2.11 1.66
C ASP A 595 -29.28 1.33 2.98
N LEU A 596 -30.40 0.64 3.17
CA LEU A 596 -30.71 -0.15 4.36
C LEU A 596 -31.01 -1.61 4.02
N ALA A 597 -30.66 -2.51 4.92
CA ALA A 597 -31.00 -3.92 4.87
C ALA A 597 -31.26 -4.47 6.27
N ILE A 598 -32.12 -5.48 6.35
CA ILE A 598 -32.29 -6.31 7.53
C ILE A 598 -31.94 -7.75 7.15
N ILE A 599 -31.03 -8.33 7.91
CA ILE A 599 -30.64 -9.74 7.82
C ILE A 599 -31.11 -10.49 9.08
N LYS A 600 -31.18 -11.81 8.99
CA LYS A 600 -31.55 -12.68 10.11
C LYS A 600 -30.56 -13.82 10.22
N ILE A 601 -30.12 -14.14 11.43
CA ILE A 601 -29.36 -15.36 11.71
C ILE A 601 -30.22 -16.57 11.34
N ASP A 602 -29.68 -17.43 10.47
CA ASP A 602 -30.33 -18.64 9.97
C ASP A 602 -29.58 -19.88 10.46
N ASP A 603 -29.62 -20.09 11.78
CA ASP A 603 -28.96 -21.23 12.44
C ASP A 603 -29.73 -21.68 13.65
N SER A 604 -30.10 -22.94 13.68
CA SER A 604 -30.88 -23.55 14.78
C SER A 604 -30.09 -23.63 16.10
N SER A 605 -28.75 -23.51 16.04
CA SER A 605 -27.91 -23.46 17.23
C SER A 605 -27.93 -22.09 17.93
N PHE A 606 -28.35 -21.03 17.25
CA PHE A 606 -28.52 -19.71 17.83
C PHE A 606 -29.69 -19.72 18.83
N LYS A 607 -29.41 -19.46 20.09
CA LYS A 607 -30.38 -19.53 21.18
C LYS A 607 -31.04 -18.19 21.52
N GLY A 608 -30.79 -17.20 20.66
CA GLY A 608 -31.26 -15.83 20.90
C GLY A 608 -30.26 -15.00 21.71
N ASN A 609 -30.53 -13.71 21.80
CA ASN A 609 -29.80 -12.76 22.61
C ASN A 609 -30.54 -12.45 23.91
N ASP A 610 -29.86 -11.81 24.86
CA ASP A 610 -30.47 -11.12 25.96
C ASP A 610 -31.32 -9.94 25.47
N ALA A 611 -32.14 -9.37 26.36
CA ALA A 611 -32.85 -8.13 26.04
C ALA A 611 -31.91 -7.02 25.63
N LEU A 612 -32.23 -6.33 24.52
CA LEU A 612 -31.36 -5.32 23.96
C LEU A 612 -31.15 -4.16 24.96
N PRO A 613 -29.88 -3.74 25.19
CA PRO A 613 -29.60 -2.68 26.16
C PRO A 613 -29.94 -1.29 25.65
N TYR A 614 -30.34 -1.14 24.40
CA TYR A 614 -30.66 0.12 23.70
C TYR A 614 -32.08 0.10 23.13
N GLY A 615 -32.57 1.28 22.74
CA GLY A 615 -33.83 1.47 22.02
C GLY A 615 -33.61 2.09 20.64
N LEU A 616 -34.72 2.37 19.92
CA LEU A 616 -34.69 3.06 18.61
C LEU A 616 -35.45 4.38 18.72
N MET A 617 -34.74 5.50 18.50
CA MET A 617 -35.34 6.83 18.49
C MET A 617 -35.58 7.31 17.07
N THR A 618 -36.82 7.44 16.66
CA THR A 618 -37.19 7.91 15.32
C THR A 618 -37.35 9.42 15.21
N ARG A 619 -37.49 10.10 16.35
CA ARG A 619 -37.55 11.56 16.39
C ARG A 619 -36.17 12.14 16.01
N THR A 620 -36.19 13.10 15.07
CA THR A 620 -34.96 13.79 14.64
C THR A 620 -34.26 14.50 15.80
N LYS A 621 -33.00 14.20 16.02
CA LYS A 621 -32.14 14.88 16.99
C LYS A 621 -31.71 16.27 16.50
N ASP A 622 -31.49 17.14 17.44
CA ASP A 622 -31.04 18.52 17.16
C ASP A 622 -29.55 18.58 16.80
N THR A 623 -29.19 19.57 15.98
CA THR A 623 -27.79 19.91 15.71
C THR A 623 -27.07 20.25 17.01
N GLY A 624 -25.85 19.77 17.19
CA GLY A 624 -25.07 19.89 18.42
C GLY A 624 -25.26 18.74 19.41
N SER A 625 -26.26 17.85 19.19
CA SER A 625 -26.45 16.65 20.03
C SER A 625 -25.22 15.75 19.97
N GLU A 626 -24.77 15.30 21.14
CA GLU A 626 -23.67 14.32 21.25
C GLU A 626 -24.15 12.94 20.86
N VAL A 627 -23.32 12.28 20.04
CA VAL A 627 -23.58 10.94 19.50
C VAL A 627 -22.27 10.14 19.40
N PHE A 628 -22.39 8.83 19.40
CA PHE A 628 -21.25 7.93 19.17
C PHE A 628 -21.64 6.76 18.27
N ALA A 629 -20.67 6.24 17.54
CA ALA A 629 -20.82 5.08 16.70
C ALA A 629 -19.98 3.91 17.21
N MET A 630 -20.46 2.70 16.95
CA MET A 630 -19.74 1.47 17.20
C MET A 630 -19.75 0.61 15.94
N GLY A 631 -18.63 -0.07 15.63
CA GLY A 631 -18.54 -0.89 14.43
C GLY A 631 -17.20 -1.60 14.30
N TYR A 632 -16.95 -2.17 13.13
CA TYR A 632 -15.75 -2.95 12.79
C TYR A 632 -15.01 -2.31 11.60
N PRO A 633 -14.36 -1.16 11.80
CA PRO A 633 -13.65 -0.50 10.72
C PRO A 633 -12.48 -1.37 10.26
N ILE A 634 -12.40 -1.62 8.95
CA ILE A 634 -11.29 -2.33 8.30
C ILE A 634 -10.88 -3.56 9.13
N ALA A 635 -11.83 -4.49 9.37
CA ALA A 635 -11.63 -5.61 10.30
C ALA A 635 -10.40 -6.45 9.97
N ASP A 636 -10.03 -6.56 8.69
CA ASP A 636 -8.84 -7.28 8.23
C ASP A 636 -7.51 -6.63 8.67
N VAL A 637 -7.54 -5.34 9.01
CA VAL A 637 -6.35 -4.57 9.42
C VAL A 637 -6.39 -4.20 10.90
N MET A 638 -7.57 -3.79 11.40
CA MET A 638 -7.74 -3.29 12.77
C MET A 638 -8.19 -4.37 13.77
N GLY A 639 -8.37 -5.61 13.29
CA GLY A 639 -8.83 -6.75 14.09
C GLY A 639 -10.34 -6.76 14.31
N THR A 640 -10.84 -7.90 14.80
CA THR A 640 -12.28 -8.21 14.99
C THR A 640 -12.86 -7.70 16.30
N GLU A 641 -12.25 -6.73 16.95
CA GLU A 641 -12.82 -6.04 18.12
C GLU A 641 -13.67 -4.85 17.69
N VAL A 642 -14.80 -4.64 18.37
CA VAL A 642 -15.64 -3.46 18.15
C VAL A 642 -14.84 -2.19 18.44
N LYS A 643 -14.88 -1.22 17.53
CA LYS A 643 -14.27 0.09 17.70
C LYS A 643 -15.36 1.12 18.01
N PHE A 644 -14.96 2.13 18.78
CA PHE A 644 -15.79 3.24 19.22
C PHE A 644 -15.27 4.54 18.64
N THR A 645 -16.18 5.39 18.16
CA THR A 645 -15.89 6.78 17.74
C THR A 645 -17.04 7.69 18.19
N ASP A 646 -16.74 8.91 18.62
CA ASP A 646 -17.72 9.87 19.12
C ASP A 646 -17.64 11.23 18.40
N GLY A 647 -18.68 12.02 18.56
CA GLY A 647 -18.81 13.33 17.95
C GLY A 647 -20.20 13.93 18.16
N LYS A 648 -20.63 14.75 17.20
CA LYS A 648 -21.90 15.48 17.27
C LYS A 648 -22.67 15.41 15.96
N ILE A 649 -23.97 15.62 16.04
CA ILE A 649 -24.79 15.91 14.86
C ILE A 649 -24.44 17.31 14.37
N SER A 650 -23.86 17.43 13.20
CA SER A 650 -23.44 18.69 12.58
C SER A 650 -24.59 19.36 11.80
N SER A 651 -25.47 18.54 11.22
CA SER A 651 -26.68 19.01 10.51
C SER A 651 -27.80 17.96 10.52
N LYS A 652 -29.04 18.44 10.47
CA LYS A 652 -30.23 17.56 10.33
C LYS A 652 -30.48 17.08 8.89
N SER A 653 -29.68 17.52 7.94
CA SER A 653 -29.74 17.09 6.55
C SER A 653 -28.34 16.90 6.01
N GLY A 654 -28.24 16.02 5.03
CA GLY A 654 -27.02 15.77 4.29
C GLY A 654 -26.81 16.74 3.12
N ILE A 655 -25.96 16.30 2.21
CA ILE A 655 -25.59 17.05 0.98
C ILE A 655 -26.84 17.36 0.15
N GLY A 656 -26.87 18.57 -0.43
CA GLY A 656 -27.99 18.99 -1.26
C GLY A 656 -29.32 19.09 -0.52
N GLY A 657 -29.29 19.08 0.83
CA GLY A 657 -30.52 19.11 1.64
C GLY A 657 -31.15 17.73 1.84
N ASP A 658 -30.44 16.64 1.64
CA ASP A 658 -30.94 15.28 1.83
C ASP A 658 -31.44 15.08 3.28
N VAL A 659 -32.76 15.04 3.43
CA VAL A 659 -33.41 14.90 4.73
C VAL A 659 -33.33 13.50 5.34
N ARG A 660 -32.88 12.50 4.58
CA ARG A 660 -32.76 11.11 5.00
C ARG A 660 -31.65 10.90 6.00
N VAL A 661 -30.63 11.73 5.95
CA VAL A 661 -29.39 11.52 6.72
C VAL A 661 -29.13 12.68 7.67
N TYR A 662 -28.36 12.37 8.74
CA TYR A 662 -27.64 13.35 9.53
C TYR A 662 -26.26 13.58 8.92
N GLN A 663 -25.79 14.81 8.91
CA GLN A 663 -24.36 15.08 8.86
C GLN A 663 -23.80 15.00 10.28
N ILE A 664 -22.71 14.27 10.48
CA ILE A 664 -22.10 14.02 11.79
C ILE A 664 -20.59 14.31 11.77
N SER A 665 -20.03 14.68 12.92
CA SER A 665 -18.58 14.81 13.11
C SER A 665 -17.92 13.51 13.62
N VAL A 666 -18.69 12.46 13.84
CA VAL A 666 -18.18 11.13 14.23
C VAL A 666 -17.34 10.57 13.11
N PRO A 667 -16.07 10.20 13.33
CA PRO A 667 -15.23 9.58 12.31
C PRO A 667 -15.80 8.24 11.85
N ILE A 668 -16.09 8.10 10.55
CA ILE A 668 -16.58 6.87 9.93
C ILE A 668 -15.56 6.37 8.90
N GLN A 669 -15.17 5.12 9.01
CA GLN A 669 -14.24 4.44 8.10
C GLN A 669 -14.93 3.26 7.39
N PRO A 670 -14.40 2.77 6.24
CA PRO A 670 -14.87 1.53 5.63
C PRO A 670 -14.96 0.40 6.67
N GLY A 671 -16.04 -0.38 6.64
CA GLY A 671 -16.34 -1.40 7.64
C GLY A 671 -17.22 -0.92 8.80
N ASN A 672 -17.28 0.39 9.10
CA ASN A 672 -18.26 0.95 10.03
C ASN A 672 -19.67 1.04 9.40
N SER A 673 -19.81 0.93 8.08
CA SER A 673 -21.08 0.94 7.37
C SER A 673 -22.05 -0.09 7.96
N GLY A 674 -23.28 0.33 8.25
CA GLY A 674 -24.32 -0.47 8.86
C GLY A 674 -24.30 -0.48 10.40
N GLY A 675 -23.26 0.07 11.03
CA GLY A 675 -23.15 0.17 12.47
C GLY A 675 -24.14 1.17 13.08
N PRO A 676 -24.49 1.03 14.38
CA PRO A 676 -25.39 1.93 15.06
C PRO A 676 -24.74 3.27 15.39
N LEU A 677 -25.49 4.36 15.20
CA LEU A 677 -25.21 5.66 15.78
C LEU A 677 -26.09 5.86 16.99
N PHE A 678 -25.50 5.94 18.17
CA PHE A 678 -26.20 6.10 19.45
C PHE A 678 -26.25 7.55 19.90
N ASP A 679 -27.33 7.92 20.60
CA ASP A 679 -27.33 9.12 21.42
C ASP A 679 -26.83 8.83 22.85
N MET A 680 -26.62 9.89 23.63
CA MET A 680 -26.16 9.76 25.01
C MET A 680 -27.28 9.23 25.95
N GLY A 681 -28.52 9.07 25.48
CA GLY A 681 -29.65 8.44 26.17
C GLY A 681 -29.72 6.93 25.99
N GLY A 682 -28.89 6.35 25.12
CA GLY A 682 -28.84 4.91 24.84
C GLY A 682 -29.83 4.44 23.78
N ASN A 683 -30.21 5.32 22.84
CA ASN A 683 -31.00 4.97 21.69
C ASN A 683 -30.19 5.03 20.40
N VAL A 684 -30.44 4.11 19.50
CA VAL A 684 -30.00 4.22 18.11
C VAL A 684 -30.80 5.33 17.44
N VAL A 685 -30.11 6.36 16.98
CA VAL A 685 -30.67 7.53 16.28
C VAL A 685 -30.40 7.51 14.78
N GLY A 686 -29.47 6.66 14.34
CA GLY A 686 -29.11 6.49 12.94
C GLY A 686 -28.25 5.26 12.68
N ILE A 687 -27.98 5.00 11.40
CA ILE A 687 -27.14 3.92 10.89
C ILE A 687 -25.99 4.57 10.14
N THR A 688 -24.75 4.29 10.54
CA THR A 688 -23.56 4.84 9.90
C THR A 688 -23.42 4.32 8.48
N SER A 689 -23.07 5.19 7.53
CA SER A 689 -22.82 4.81 6.15
C SER A 689 -21.59 5.53 5.62
N SER A 690 -20.56 4.78 5.32
CA SER A 690 -19.37 5.29 4.61
C SER A 690 -19.65 5.54 3.13
N GLY A 691 -20.73 4.97 2.59
CA GLY A 691 -21.17 5.13 1.21
C GLY A 691 -21.71 6.52 0.89
N LEU A 692 -22.38 7.16 1.85
CA LEU A 692 -22.99 8.49 1.68
C LEU A 692 -21.98 9.63 1.70
N ASN A 693 -20.77 9.40 2.20
CA ASN A 693 -19.68 10.36 2.20
C ASN A 693 -18.97 10.48 0.83
N ARG A 694 -19.36 9.63 -0.13
CA ARG A 694 -18.65 9.45 -1.40
C ARG A 694 -18.98 10.50 -2.45
N ASP A 695 -20.12 11.20 -2.33
CA ASP A 695 -20.64 11.92 -3.50
C ASP A 695 -20.34 13.43 -3.56
N TYR A 696 -19.99 14.15 -2.46
CA TYR A 696 -20.02 15.60 -2.57
C TYR A 696 -18.95 16.45 -1.89
N PHE A 697 -18.33 16.09 -0.77
CA PHE A 697 -17.28 16.92 -0.14
C PHE A 697 -16.32 16.11 0.74
N LYS A 698 -15.03 16.29 0.50
CA LYS A 698 -13.94 15.86 1.39
C LYS A 698 -13.60 17.00 2.35
N SER A 699 -14.45 17.26 3.33
CA SER A 699 -14.05 18.00 4.52
C SER A 699 -13.68 16.96 5.60
N GLU A 700 -12.55 17.13 6.25
CA GLU A 700 -12.24 16.42 7.49
C GLU A 700 -13.43 16.58 8.45
N ASN A 701 -13.95 15.48 8.99
CA ASN A 701 -15.09 15.42 9.93
C ASN A 701 -16.50 15.64 9.34
N VAL A 702 -16.74 15.44 8.04
CA VAL A 702 -18.10 15.37 7.48
C VAL A 702 -18.43 13.92 7.16
N ASN A 703 -19.17 13.29 8.01
CA ASN A 703 -19.67 11.92 7.86
C ASN A 703 -21.20 11.92 7.90
N TYR A 704 -21.81 10.82 7.51
CA TYR A 704 -23.26 10.72 7.43
C TYR A 704 -23.78 9.49 8.15
N ALA A 705 -25.00 9.61 8.66
CA ALA A 705 -25.76 8.48 9.19
C ALA A 705 -27.22 8.58 8.71
N ILE A 706 -27.75 7.47 8.23
CA ILE A 706 -29.15 7.35 7.82
C ILE A 706 -30.01 7.43 9.09
N LYS A 707 -31.05 8.25 9.11
CA LYS A 707 -31.91 8.42 10.28
C LYS A 707 -32.64 7.15 10.61
N ALA A 708 -32.78 6.85 11.90
CA ALA A 708 -33.45 5.67 12.41
C ALA A 708 -34.93 5.57 12.00
N SER A 709 -35.57 6.68 11.62
CA SER A 709 -36.94 6.67 11.10
C SER A 709 -37.08 5.85 9.80
N TYR A 710 -36.06 5.84 8.94
CA TYR A 710 -36.07 5.03 7.71
C TYR A 710 -35.89 3.55 8.03
N LEU A 711 -35.08 3.20 9.03
CA LEU A 711 -34.95 1.83 9.51
C LEU A 711 -36.27 1.33 10.08
N LYS A 712 -37.02 2.16 10.83
CA LYS A 712 -38.31 1.78 11.35
C LYS A 712 -39.30 1.41 10.25
N ASN A 713 -39.34 2.20 9.16
CA ASN A 713 -40.19 1.87 8.01
C ASN A 713 -39.78 0.51 7.38
N LEU A 714 -38.47 0.22 7.31
CA LEU A 714 -37.99 -1.06 6.81
C LEU A 714 -38.34 -2.23 7.75
N MET A 715 -38.30 -2.01 9.08
CA MET A 715 -38.73 -3.00 10.08
C MET A 715 -40.25 -3.35 9.94
N GLU A 716 -41.08 -2.37 9.61
CA GLU A 716 -42.50 -2.58 9.36
C GLU A 716 -42.77 -3.40 8.09
N ALA A 717 -41.85 -3.43 7.14
CA ALA A 717 -41.91 -4.25 5.93
C ALA A 717 -41.42 -5.70 6.14
N CYS A 718 -40.87 -6.03 7.31
CA CYS A 718 -40.45 -7.39 7.61
C CYS A 718 -41.62 -8.37 7.72
N PRO A 719 -41.47 -9.64 7.28
CA PRO A 719 -42.50 -10.68 7.43
C PRO A 719 -42.88 -10.95 8.88
N GLU A 720 -41.96 -10.81 9.80
CA GLU A 720 -42.18 -10.95 11.25
C GLU A 720 -42.12 -9.56 11.90
N THR A 721 -42.99 -9.36 12.90
CA THR A 721 -43.04 -8.09 13.64
C THR A 721 -41.79 -7.91 14.48
N ILE A 722 -41.01 -6.87 14.15
CA ILE A 722 -39.83 -6.46 14.91
C ILE A 722 -40.20 -5.22 15.72
N VAL A 723 -40.10 -5.32 17.04
CA VAL A 723 -40.36 -4.21 17.95
C VAL A 723 -39.08 -3.83 18.68
N LEU A 724 -38.65 -2.60 18.47
CA LEU A 724 -37.56 -1.97 19.21
C LEU A 724 -38.05 -0.58 19.65
N GLU A 725 -38.52 -0.51 20.91
CA GLU A 725 -39.10 0.71 21.45
C GLU A 725 -38.02 1.73 21.83
N GLU A 726 -38.41 3.00 21.81
CA GLU A 726 -37.59 4.09 22.33
C GLU A 726 -37.41 3.90 23.84
N LYS A 727 -36.17 3.91 24.33
CA LYS A 727 -35.91 4.00 25.77
C LYS A 727 -36.10 5.44 26.21
N VAL A 728 -37.19 5.65 26.92
CA VAL A 728 -37.44 6.92 27.62
C VAL A 728 -36.36 7.08 28.68
N GLU A 729 -35.72 8.26 28.75
CA GLU A 729 -34.65 8.59 29.70
C GLU A 729 -35.10 8.25 31.13
N THR A 730 -34.87 7.02 31.56
CA THR A 730 -34.68 6.72 32.97
C THR A 730 -33.27 7.19 33.35
N PRO A 731 -32.96 7.53 34.62
CA PRO A 731 -31.67 8.08 35.00
C PRO A 731 -30.53 7.05 34.87
N VAL A 732 -30.34 6.45 33.71
CA VAL A 732 -29.14 5.79 33.21
C VAL A 732 -28.04 6.86 33.00
N SER A 733 -28.32 8.11 33.29
CA SER A 733 -27.35 9.22 33.29
C SER A 733 -26.19 9.08 34.28
N SER A 734 -26.19 8.04 35.12
CA SER A 734 -25.11 7.74 36.06
C SER A 734 -24.08 6.72 35.52
N MET A 735 -24.37 6.03 34.41
CA MET A 735 -23.44 5.06 33.84
C MET A 735 -22.36 5.78 33.01
N SER A 736 -21.10 5.47 33.27
CA SER A 736 -20.00 6.03 32.50
C SER A 736 -20.10 5.60 31.03
N LEU A 737 -19.55 6.41 30.10
CA LEU A 737 -19.51 6.05 28.68
C LEU A 737 -18.79 4.70 28.46
N THR A 738 -17.72 4.46 29.23
CA THR A 738 -16.97 3.18 29.21
C THR A 738 -17.85 1.97 29.58
N ASP A 739 -18.71 2.10 30.58
CA ASP A 739 -19.58 1.00 31.00
C ASP A 739 -20.70 0.76 29.99
N ARG A 740 -21.17 1.81 29.33
CA ARG A 740 -22.13 1.72 28.23
C ARG A 740 -21.54 0.99 27.02
N ILE A 741 -20.31 1.34 26.61
CA ILE A 741 -19.62 0.66 25.51
C ILE A 741 -19.54 -0.84 25.79
N LYS A 742 -19.10 -1.24 26.98
CA LYS A 742 -19.04 -2.64 27.41
C LYS A 742 -20.39 -3.34 27.37
N GLN A 743 -21.47 -2.62 27.66
CA GLN A 743 -22.82 -3.19 27.61
C GLN A 743 -23.33 -3.38 26.18
N TYR A 744 -22.89 -2.51 25.23
CA TYR A 744 -23.39 -2.49 23.86
C TYR A 744 -22.54 -3.32 22.89
N GLU A 745 -21.25 -3.50 23.18
CA GLU A 745 -20.31 -4.18 22.28
C GLU A 745 -20.78 -5.59 21.87
N GLY A 746 -21.42 -6.33 22.78
CA GLY A 746 -21.96 -7.67 22.49
C GLY A 746 -23.17 -7.70 21.55
N PHE A 747 -23.72 -6.55 21.19
CA PHE A 747 -24.87 -6.41 20.29
C PHE A 747 -24.53 -5.73 18.96
N VAL A 748 -23.28 -5.35 18.76
CA VAL A 748 -22.75 -4.90 17.47
C VAL A 748 -22.16 -6.11 16.74
N VAL A 749 -22.44 -6.20 15.46
CA VAL A 749 -22.17 -7.39 14.64
C VAL A 749 -21.20 -7.05 13.51
N LEU A 750 -20.15 -7.84 13.36
CA LEU A 750 -19.34 -7.88 12.16
C LEU A 750 -20.06 -8.75 11.13
N ILE A 751 -20.41 -8.19 10.00
CA ILE A 751 -21.04 -8.91 8.89
C ILE A 751 -19.95 -9.22 7.88
N LEU A 752 -19.73 -10.51 7.64
CA LEU A 752 -18.85 -10.98 6.59
C LEU A 752 -19.69 -11.43 5.38
N THR A 753 -19.18 -11.15 4.16
CA THR A 753 -19.92 -11.37 2.91
C THR A 753 -19.06 -12.13 1.88
N LYS A 754 -19.70 -13.04 1.10
CA LYS A 754 -19.06 -13.75 -0.04
C LYS A 754 -19.63 -13.28 -1.36
#